data_2d05a0478ed8820c2f2fa4d1aea4ed2b
#
_entry.id   2d05a0478ed8820c2f2fa4d1aea4ed2b
#
_cell.length_a   1.000
_cell.length_b   1.000
_cell.length_c   1.000
_cell.angle_alpha   90.00
_cell.angle_beta   90.00
_cell.angle_gamma   90.00
#
_symmetry.space_group_name_H-M   'P 1'
#
loop_
_entity.id
_entity.type
_entity.pdbx_description
1 polymer ?
#
loop_
_entity_poly.entity_id
_entity_poly.type
_entity_poly.pdbx_seq_one_letter_code
_entity_poly.pdbx_strand_id
1 'polypeptide(L)'
;MPYRGFVQEQASPAQRWAVAILCALVLISVAAVAPWAARPWPPLAHISGIYGAATAMIDLATFWLLISTPRPNRSHVIVASAYLFASLMAVLHVLTFPGALFADRPVFGSPHAVSWLFVGWRAGFGLFVVWAILAETESVGPAGRRPSAWPLIAAVLAAGALAMSSQLSDFGALRSDGQRQLLSPVSRVGAYLSVAAAVVAVLLIWRRRLFGRAIYVWLAFVLVAEGAGVWLSTHSGQRYTIAWYMARAEGLLANSVMLGVVAVHFRAVQKRLTDAYLTLQHRTEQLQAQVQKRETAEAQLARAQKLDAVGRLGASLAHDLNNILQVLTGRLAIIRRRAGESVEPDIQVMRRSVKKAEALTRQLTLLSGRRRNQPRPLEVGPVLGEMEDALRSLVGAHCLLHISAEDGLPRVALDPLELEIAVTNLATNACDAMNLGGRLDIRARHASTPEHPQAVAIEVTDEGEGIKPEILDKVFEPFFTTKVRGHGTGLGLAQVQAFVSGSGGTVQVRSDVGRGTTVTMVFPATTAAADRQDATGAERPPLEGKVVLIVEDNADVRDASSQLLLAEGLAVRVVEDAHQALALLDAGFAADCVVSDIVMPGSMDGVALVRMLKARFPAIRTVLVTGYSDIAERAREEGFTVLRKPYDLASLMEALS
;
A
#
# COMPACT_ATOMS: atom_id res chain seq x y z
N MET A 1 14.14 17.69 -15.13
CA MET A 1 14.48 18.90 -15.93
C MET A 1 13.41 19.07 -16.99
N PRO A 2 12.88 20.30 -17.24
CA PRO A 2 11.89 20.50 -18.28
C PRO A 2 12.49 20.13 -19.65
N TYR A 3 11.72 19.42 -20.47
CA TYR A 3 12.10 19.03 -21.81
C TYR A 3 12.44 20.26 -22.65
N ARG A 4 13.70 20.39 -23.11
CA ARG A 4 14.11 21.38 -24.11
C ARG A 4 14.01 20.71 -25.48
N GLY A 5 13.15 21.24 -26.35
CA GLY A 5 13.04 20.77 -27.75
C GLY A 5 14.39 20.92 -28.48
N PHE A 6 14.56 20.22 -29.62
CA PHE A 6 15.80 20.21 -30.42
C PHE A 6 16.33 21.61 -30.74
N VAL A 7 15.46 22.57 -30.99
CA VAL A 7 15.85 23.98 -31.25
C VAL A 7 16.50 24.65 -30.03
N GLN A 8 16.17 24.19 -28.81
CA GLN A 8 16.70 24.75 -27.55
C GLN A 8 17.87 23.92 -26.98
N GLU A 9 18.20 22.77 -27.57
CA GLU A 9 19.31 21.95 -27.13
C GLU A 9 20.65 22.68 -27.41
N GLN A 10 21.50 22.73 -26.40
CA GLN A 10 22.83 23.35 -26.54
C GLN A 10 23.75 22.49 -27.43
N ALA A 11 24.38 23.12 -28.40
CA ALA A 11 25.38 22.47 -29.23
C ALA A 11 26.60 22.10 -28.39
N SER A 12 27.00 20.85 -28.45
CA SER A 12 28.25 20.41 -27.82
C SER A 12 29.47 21.07 -28.52
N PRO A 13 30.59 21.21 -27.81
CA PRO A 13 31.83 21.66 -28.47
C PRO A 13 32.21 20.78 -29.67
N ALA A 14 32.01 19.46 -29.56
CA ALA A 14 32.29 18.52 -30.64
C ALA A 14 31.42 18.79 -31.89
N GLN A 15 30.14 19.09 -31.73
CA GLN A 15 29.25 19.45 -32.84
C GLN A 15 29.68 20.73 -33.53
N ARG A 16 30.06 21.77 -32.77
CA ARG A 16 30.58 23.03 -33.33
C ARG A 16 31.84 22.83 -34.14
N TRP A 17 32.79 22.05 -33.63
CA TRP A 17 34.00 21.70 -34.36
C TRP A 17 33.73 20.85 -35.59
N ALA A 18 32.85 19.84 -35.48
CA ALA A 18 32.45 19.03 -36.63
C ALA A 18 31.88 19.88 -37.77
N VAL A 19 30.97 20.81 -37.44
CA VAL A 19 30.38 21.71 -38.43
C VAL A 19 31.42 22.66 -39.02
N ALA A 20 32.32 23.22 -38.21
CA ALA A 20 33.39 24.07 -38.72
C ALA A 20 34.29 23.32 -39.71
N ILE A 21 34.68 22.08 -39.40
CA ILE A 21 35.45 21.21 -40.27
C ILE A 21 34.69 20.91 -41.56
N LEU A 22 33.41 20.53 -41.47
CA LEU A 22 32.57 20.25 -42.64
C LEU A 22 32.41 21.47 -43.55
N CYS A 23 32.18 22.66 -42.98
CA CYS A 23 32.13 23.89 -43.74
C CYS A 23 33.46 24.18 -44.44
N ALA A 24 34.58 23.99 -43.72
CA ALA A 24 35.90 24.16 -44.32
C ALA A 24 36.16 23.19 -45.48
N LEU A 25 35.78 21.90 -45.31
CA LEU A 25 35.87 20.90 -46.36
C LEU A 25 35.04 21.25 -47.61
N VAL A 26 33.82 21.75 -47.43
CA VAL A 26 32.98 22.22 -48.54
C VAL A 26 33.64 23.40 -49.24
N LEU A 27 34.14 24.38 -48.53
CA LEU A 27 34.81 25.54 -49.14
C LEU A 27 36.12 25.16 -49.86
N ILE A 28 36.88 24.21 -49.29
CA ILE A 28 38.08 23.67 -49.92
C ILE A 28 37.72 22.88 -51.20
N SER A 29 36.65 22.06 -51.17
CA SER A 29 36.22 21.34 -52.36
C SER A 29 35.79 22.27 -53.49
N VAL A 30 35.06 23.35 -53.15
CA VAL A 30 34.68 24.40 -54.09
C VAL A 30 35.89 25.08 -54.68
N ALA A 31 36.87 25.49 -53.87
CA ALA A 31 38.09 26.11 -54.31
C ALA A 31 38.91 25.19 -55.23
N ALA A 32 38.99 23.92 -54.90
CA ALA A 32 39.70 22.93 -55.69
C ALA A 32 39.02 22.65 -57.05
N VAL A 33 37.70 22.70 -57.11
CA VAL A 33 36.94 22.43 -58.34
C VAL A 33 36.77 23.70 -59.19
N ALA A 34 36.82 24.90 -58.60
CA ALA A 34 36.60 26.17 -59.30
C ALA A 34 37.39 26.32 -60.61
N PRO A 35 38.72 25.97 -60.70
CA PRO A 35 39.47 26.05 -61.95
C PRO A 35 38.97 25.14 -63.06
N TRP A 36 38.30 24.07 -62.68
CA TRP A 36 37.74 23.04 -63.61
C TRP A 36 36.21 23.16 -63.73
N ALA A 37 35.62 24.13 -63.12
CA ALA A 37 34.16 24.29 -62.95
C ALA A 37 33.40 24.19 -64.26
N ALA A 38 33.85 24.85 -65.30
CA ALA A 38 33.20 24.89 -66.61
C ALA A 38 33.58 23.70 -67.53
N ARG A 39 34.44 22.76 -67.05
CA ARG A 39 34.88 21.62 -67.84
C ARG A 39 33.70 20.65 -68.01
N PRO A 40 33.33 20.28 -69.27
CA PRO A 40 32.22 19.36 -69.51
C PRO A 40 32.57 17.96 -68.98
N TRP A 41 31.55 17.31 -68.41
CA TRP A 41 31.58 15.92 -67.97
C TRP A 41 30.51 15.13 -68.73
N PRO A 42 30.70 13.85 -69.05
CA PRO A 42 29.66 13.07 -69.73
C PRO A 42 28.31 13.15 -69.06
N PRO A 43 27.20 13.37 -69.80
CA PRO A 43 25.87 13.41 -69.24
C PRO A 43 25.50 11.99 -68.70
N LEU A 44 25.24 11.91 -67.40
CA LEU A 44 24.72 10.69 -66.80
C LEU A 44 23.23 10.65 -66.94
N ALA A 45 22.70 9.56 -67.55
CA ALA A 45 21.26 9.39 -67.73
C ALA A 45 20.55 9.43 -66.39
N HIS A 46 19.40 10.11 -66.37
CA HIS A 46 18.48 10.23 -65.20
C HIS A 46 19.10 10.80 -63.91
N ILE A 47 20.36 11.27 -63.89
CA ILE A 47 21.02 11.79 -62.69
C ILE A 47 20.21 12.90 -62.00
N SER A 48 19.57 13.77 -62.76
CA SER A 48 18.74 14.86 -62.23
C SER A 48 17.46 14.37 -61.57
N GLY A 49 16.86 13.31 -62.13
CA GLY A 49 15.73 12.62 -61.53
C GLY A 49 16.08 11.95 -60.23
N ILE A 50 17.18 11.15 -60.23
CA ILE A 50 17.67 10.43 -59.03
C ILE A 50 18.03 11.46 -57.93
N TYR A 51 18.80 12.51 -58.27
CA TYR A 51 19.18 13.54 -57.33
C TYR A 51 17.95 14.24 -56.71
N GLY A 52 17.01 14.68 -57.54
CA GLY A 52 15.83 15.39 -57.10
C GLY A 52 14.91 14.50 -56.22
N ALA A 53 14.71 13.24 -56.64
CA ALA A 53 13.93 12.30 -55.84
C ALA A 53 14.59 11.98 -54.48
N ALA A 54 15.92 11.76 -54.46
CA ALA A 54 16.64 11.52 -53.25
C ALA A 54 16.58 12.76 -52.30
N THR A 55 16.76 13.97 -52.84
CA THR A 55 16.64 15.20 -52.06
C THR A 55 15.22 15.39 -51.52
N ALA A 56 14.21 15.17 -52.35
CA ALA A 56 12.80 15.27 -51.91
C ALA A 56 12.50 14.31 -50.74
N MET A 57 12.98 13.07 -50.80
CA MET A 57 12.77 12.08 -49.75
C MET A 57 13.53 12.46 -48.46
N ILE A 58 14.79 12.91 -48.58
CA ILE A 58 15.61 13.33 -47.43
C ILE A 58 14.96 14.54 -46.75
N ASP A 59 14.55 15.53 -47.52
CA ASP A 59 13.93 16.75 -46.99
C ASP A 59 12.54 16.45 -46.37
N LEU A 60 11.74 15.57 -46.99
CA LEU A 60 10.47 15.15 -46.42
C LEU A 60 10.66 14.34 -45.11
N ALA A 61 11.65 13.47 -45.05
CA ALA A 61 11.98 12.73 -43.83
C ALA A 61 12.47 13.69 -42.73
N THR A 62 13.30 14.68 -43.09
CA THR A 62 13.77 15.70 -42.15
C THR A 62 12.62 16.54 -41.62
N PHE A 63 11.70 16.99 -42.50
CA PHE A 63 10.45 17.65 -42.14
C PHE A 63 9.65 16.81 -41.13
N TRP A 64 9.40 15.53 -41.49
CA TRP A 64 8.59 14.64 -40.64
C TRP A 64 9.19 14.45 -39.26
N LEU A 65 10.49 14.20 -39.16
CA LEU A 65 11.16 14.07 -37.88
C LEU A 65 11.12 15.36 -37.05
N LEU A 66 11.31 16.52 -37.70
CA LEU A 66 11.21 17.81 -37.03
C LEU A 66 9.81 18.07 -36.49
N ILE A 67 8.77 17.92 -37.31
CA ILE A 67 7.40 18.22 -36.88
C ILE A 67 6.86 17.22 -35.83
N SER A 68 7.40 16.00 -35.82
CA SER A 68 7.04 14.96 -34.85
C SER A 68 7.68 15.13 -33.48
N THR A 69 8.53 16.14 -33.30
CA THR A 69 9.14 16.39 -31.98
C THR A 69 8.10 16.89 -30.97
N PRO A 70 8.14 16.40 -29.72
CA PRO A 70 7.21 16.88 -28.70
C PRO A 70 7.34 18.38 -28.44
N ARG A 71 6.24 19.12 -28.40
CA ARG A 71 6.16 20.55 -28.07
C ARG A 71 7.07 21.45 -28.93
N PRO A 72 6.91 21.47 -30.26
CA PRO A 72 7.67 22.36 -31.12
C PRO A 72 7.38 23.82 -30.78
N ASN A 73 8.39 24.69 -30.80
CA ASN A 73 8.19 26.12 -30.72
C ASN A 73 7.93 26.70 -32.13
N ARG A 74 7.61 28.01 -32.24
CA ARG A 74 7.30 28.67 -33.50
C ARG A 74 8.46 28.57 -34.49
N SER A 75 9.67 28.84 -34.06
CA SER A 75 10.88 28.75 -34.89
C SER A 75 11.08 27.32 -35.42
N HIS A 76 10.84 26.31 -34.58
CA HIS A 76 10.94 24.90 -34.95
C HIS A 76 9.98 24.53 -36.10
N VAL A 77 8.72 24.98 -36.03
CA VAL A 77 7.74 24.74 -37.08
C VAL A 77 8.14 25.45 -38.38
N ILE A 78 8.75 26.64 -38.31
CA ILE A 78 9.24 27.34 -39.49
C ILE A 78 10.42 26.59 -40.13
N VAL A 79 11.38 26.08 -39.33
CA VAL A 79 12.47 25.23 -39.84
C VAL A 79 11.94 23.96 -40.50
N ALA A 80 10.97 23.29 -39.88
CA ALA A 80 10.31 22.13 -40.49
C ALA A 80 9.64 22.52 -41.82
N SER A 81 8.98 23.70 -41.87
CA SER A 81 8.33 24.21 -43.09
C SER A 81 9.35 24.52 -44.21
N ALA A 82 10.58 24.93 -43.88
CA ALA A 82 11.66 25.08 -44.85
C ALA A 82 12.00 23.75 -45.56
N TYR A 83 12.05 22.64 -44.81
CA TYR A 83 12.27 21.32 -45.40
C TYR A 83 11.06 20.79 -46.19
N LEU A 84 9.82 21.07 -45.73
CA LEU A 84 8.63 20.76 -46.52
C LEU A 84 8.65 21.52 -47.86
N PHE A 85 8.94 22.83 -47.81
CA PHE A 85 9.10 23.64 -49.01
C PHE A 85 10.17 23.08 -49.93
N ALA A 86 11.36 22.75 -49.41
CA ALA A 86 12.47 22.18 -50.16
C ALA A 86 12.09 20.84 -50.83
N SER A 87 11.41 19.96 -50.11
CA SER A 87 10.91 18.69 -50.65
C SER A 87 9.92 18.90 -51.81
N LEU A 88 8.93 19.77 -51.64
CA LEU A 88 7.97 20.12 -52.71
C LEU A 88 8.66 20.70 -53.94
N MET A 89 9.60 21.60 -53.74
CA MET A 89 10.40 22.20 -54.82
C MET A 89 11.28 21.17 -55.53
N ALA A 90 11.87 20.23 -54.82
CA ALA A 90 12.64 19.12 -55.40
C ALA A 90 11.76 18.24 -56.32
N VAL A 91 10.55 17.90 -55.87
CA VAL A 91 9.57 17.18 -56.71
C VAL A 91 9.22 17.97 -57.99
N LEU A 92 8.87 19.27 -57.84
CA LEU A 92 8.56 20.13 -58.97
C LEU A 92 9.76 20.25 -59.94
N HIS A 93 10.99 20.33 -59.41
CA HIS A 93 12.22 20.35 -60.19
C HIS A 93 12.39 19.08 -61.01
N VAL A 94 12.13 17.89 -60.43
CA VAL A 94 12.19 16.60 -61.15
C VAL A 94 11.16 16.56 -62.29
N LEU A 95 9.91 16.99 -61.98
CA LEU A 95 8.83 16.99 -62.98
C LEU A 95 9.06 17.91 -64.16
N THR A 96 9.81 19.01 -63.95
CA THR A 96 10.12 19.99 -64.99
C THR A 96 11.49 19.74 -65.69
N PHE A 97 12.33 18.80 -65.19
CA PHE A 97 13.66 18.57 -65.74
C PHE A 97 13.56 17.61 -66.95
N PRO A 98 13.99 18.05 -68.17
CA PRO A 98 14.01 17.18 -69.33
C PRO A 98 15.02 16.01 -69.10
N GLY A 99 14.62 14.80 -69.42
CA GLY A 99 15.45 13.62 -69.19
C GLY A 99 15.42 13.04 -67.77
N ALA A 100 14.67 13.64 -66.83
CA ALA A 100 14.56 13.09 -65.47
C ALA A 100 13.68 11.83 -65.43
N LEU A 101 12.49 11.87 -66.06
CA LEU A 101 11.54 10.76 -66.12
C LEU A 101 11.33 10.28 -67.57
N PHE A 102 11.24 11.19 -68.54
CA PHE A 102 11.10 10.87 -69.95
C PHE A 102 12.31 11.43 -70.74
N ALA A 103 12.84 10.72 -71.70
CA ALA A 103 14.09 11.03 -72.38
C ALA A 103 14.16 12.42 -73.01
N ASP A 104 13.10 12.91 -73.66
CA ASP A 104 13.16 14.09 -74.49
C ASP A 104 12.24 15.26 -74.03
N ARG A 105 11.40 15.06 -72.99
CA ARG A 105 10.46 16.10 -72.56
C ARG A 105 10.25 16.15 -71.04
N PRO A 106 9.97 17.33 -70.48
CA PRO A 106 9.51 17.42 -69.11
C PRO A 106 8.08 16.87 -68.95
N VAL A 107 7.75 16.41 -67.72
CA VAL A 107 6.36 16.03 -67.38
C VAL A 107 5.46 17.27 -67.28
N PHE A 108 6.06 18.38 -66.77
CA PHE A 108 5.36 19.59 -66.46
C PHE A 108 6.22 20.80 -66.80
N GLY A 109 5.63 21.84 -67.41
CA GLY A 109 6.29 23.10 -67.69
C GLY A 109 7.22 23.12 -68.89
N SER A 110 7.85 24.26 -69.11
CA SER A 110 8.85 24.49 -70.16
C SER A 110 10.27 24.08 -69.71
N PRO A 111 11.19 23.79 -70.60
CA PRO A 111 12.61 23.56 -70.23
C PRO A 111 13.27 24.73 -69.51
N HIS A 112 12.72 25.93 -69.63
CA HIS A 112 13.17 27.15 -68.95
C HIS A 112 12.73 27.19 -67.48
N ALA A 113 11.59 26.55 -67.14
CA ALA A 113 11.06 26.47 -65.79
C ALA A 113 12.06 25.84 -64.79
N VAL A 114 12.90 24.92 -65.25
CA VAL A 114 13.87 24.20 -64.42
C VAL A 114 14.83 25.18 -63.69
N SER A 115 15.36 26.15 -64.41
CA SER A 115 16.32 27.10 -63.81
C SER A 115 15.63 28.04 -62.82
N TRP A 116 14.38 28.46 -63.15
CA TRP A 116 13.56 29.30 -62.31
C TRP A 116 13.17 28.57 -61.00
N LEU A 117 12.70 27.37 -61.09
CA LEU A 117 12.39 26.55 -59.92
C LEU A 117 13.58 26.21 -59.06
N PHE A 118 14.76 25.94 -59.67
CA PHE A 118 16.00 25.73 -58.94
C PHE A 118 16.38 26.97 -58.10
N VAL A 119 16.34 28.15 -58.69
CA VAL A 119 16.63 29.39 -58.00
C VAL A 119 15.60 29.69 -56.91
N GLY A 120 14.31 29.56 -57.23
CA GLY A 120 13.22 29.74 -56.27
C GLY A 120 13.31 28.76 -55.09
N TRP A 121 13.69 27.50 -55.35
CA TRP A 121 13.94 26.48 -54.30
C TRP A 121 15.03 26.95 -53.32
N ARG A 122 16.20 27.32 -53.85
CA ARG A 122 17.39 27.70 -53.02
C ARG A 122 17.15 29.02 -52.26
N ALA A 123 16.60 30.01 -52.91
CA ALA A 123 16.27 31.28 -52.27
C ALA A 123 15.16 31.12 -51.22
N GLY A 124 14.12 30.38 -51.55
CA GLY A 124 13.01 30.14 -50.61
C GLY A 124 13.41 29.42 -49.36
N PHE A 125 14.21 28.35 -49.47
CA PHE A 125 14.75 27.66 -48.29
C PHE A 125 15.53 28.62 -47.37
N GLY A 126 16.46 29.42 -47.93
CA GLY A 126 17.19 30.43 -47.16
C GLY A 126 16.29 31.47 -46.49
N LEU A 127 15.24 31.92 -47.15
CA LEU A 127 14.25 32.87 -46.59
C LEU A 127 13.46 32.25 -45.43
N PHE A 128 13.03 31.00 -45.55
CA PHE A 128 12.39 30.28 -44.42
C PHE A 128 13.33 30.16 -43.22
N VAL A 129 14.61 29.89 -43.45
CA VAL A 129 15.58 29.85 -42.37
C VAL A 129 15.79 31.22 -41.72
N VAL A 130 15.91 32.31 -42.54
CA VAL A 130 15.92 33.69 -42.03
C VAL A 130 14.69 33.98 -41.20
N TRP A 131 13.51 33.60 -41.70
CA TRP A 131 12.25 33.76 -40.94
C TRP A 131 12.29 32.99 -39.60
N ALA A 132 12.79 31.76 -39.57
CA ALA A 132 12.94 30.98 -38.36
C ALA A 132 13.84 31.69 -37.34
N ILE A 133 14.99 32.22 -37.79
CA ILE A 133 15.95 32.97 -36.96
C ILE A 133 15.31 34.23 -36.38
N LEU A 134 14.54 34.97 -37.21
CA LEU A 134 13.84 36.17 -36.78
C LEU A 134 12.69 35.90 -35.81
N ALA A 135 12.01 34.75 -35.98
CA ALA A 135 10.94 34.29 -35.10
C ALA A 135 11.43 33.69 -33.79
N GLU A 136 12.74 33.47 -33.63
CA GLU A 136 13.33 32.96 -32.42
C GLU A 136 13.28 34.01 -31.31
N THR A 137 12.42 33.76 -30.31
CA THR A 137 12.28 34.60 -29.11
C THR A 137 13.00 33.93 -27.92
N GLU A 138 13.64 34.72 -27.07
CA GLU A 138 14.29 34.20 -25.85
C GLU A 138 13.30 33.67 -24.82
N SER A 139 12.04 34.11 -24.87
CA SER A 139 10.99 33.69 -23.97
C SER A 139 10.22 32.47 -24.50
N VAL A 140 10.17 31.45 -23.68
CA VAL A 140 9.21 30.36 -23.85
C VAL A 140 7.83 30.96 -23.63
N GLY A 141 7.01 31.04 -24.69
CA GLY A 141 5.63 31.48 -24.56
C GLY A 141 4.84 30.66 -23.53
N PRO A 142 3.72 31.18 -23.01
CA PRO A 142 2.95 30.50 -21.97
C PRO A 142 2.64 29.06 -22.37
N ALA A 143 2.94 28.14 -21.44
CA ALA A 143 2.75 26.71 -21.63
C ALA A 143 1.29 26.41 -22.01
N GLY A 144 1.05 25.94 -23.25
CA GLY A 144 -0.28 25.51 -23.69
C GLY A 144 -0.73 25.94 -25.06
N ARG A 145 -0.13 26.96 -25.68
CA ARG A 145 -0.50 27.34 -27.07
C ARG A 145 0.24 26.47 -28.08
N ARG A 146 -0.49 25.69 -28.86
CA ARG A 146 0.06 24.99 -30.04
C ARG A 146 0.60 26.02 -31.02
N PRO A 147 1.79 25.83 -31.63
CA PRO A 147 2.31 26.71 -32.64
C PRO A 147 1.34 26.73 -33.85
N SER A 148 1.19 27.91 -34.47
CA SER A 148 0.33 28.08 -35.63
C SER A 148 0.81 27.19 -36.79
N ALA A 149 -0.14 26.60 -37.51
CA ALA A 149 0.14 25.83 -38.73
C ALA A 149 0.44 26.75 -39.95
N TRP A 150 0.34 28.08 -39.81
CA TRP A 150 0.56 29.01 -40.87
C TRP A 150 1.88 28.87 -41.63
N PRO A 151 3.04 28.58 -40.99
CA PRO A 151 4.29 28.35 -41.74
C PRO A 151 4.22 27.16 -42.72
N LEU A 152 3.50 26.09 -42.35
CA LEU A 152 3.30 24.94 -43.25
C LEU A 152 2.45 25.33 -44.46
N ILE A 153 1.38 26.08 -44.23
CA ILE A 153 0.52 26.61 -45.30
C ILE A 153 1.34 27.54 -46.21
N ALA A 154 2.17 28.41 -45.63
CA ALA A 154 3.03 29.31 -46.39
C ALA A 154 4.03 28.52 -47.27
N ALA A 155 4.60 27.39 -46.79
CA ALA A 155 5.48 26.54 -47.57
C ALA A 155 4.80 25.96 -48.82
N VAL A 156 3.58 25.44 -48.66
CA VAL A 156 2.79 24.87 -49.76
C VAL A 156 2.40 25.97 -50.75
N LEU A 157 1.90 27.11 -50.25
CA LEU A 157 1.50 28.24 -51.11
C LEU A 157 2.69 28.85 -51.88
N ALA A 158 3.85 28.98 -51.23
CA ALA A 158 5.07 29.47 -51.89
C ALA A 158 5.54 28.53 -53.00
N ALA A 159 5.56 27.21 -52.75
CA ALA A 159 5.89 26.22 -53.76
C ALA A 159 4.91 26.24 -54.94
N GLY A 160 3.61 26.31 -54.67
CA GLY A 160 2.56 26.43 -55.68
C GLY A 160 2.69 27.72 -56.51
N ALA A 161 2.91 28.86 -55.86
CA ALA A 161 3.10 30.15 -56.53
C ALA A 161 4.34 30.15 -57.46
N LEU A 162 5.45 29.56 -57.02
CA LEU A 162 6.66 29.38 -57.84
C LEU A 162 6.41 28.46 -59.03
N ALA A 163 5.68 27.37 -58.83
CA ALA A 163 5.28 26.44 -59.90
C ALA A 163 4.42 27.15 -60.94
N MET A 164 3.42 27.93 -60.47
CA MET A 164 2.53 28.69 -61.37
C MET A 164 3.28 29.79 -62.10
N SER A 165 4.13 30.57 -61.42
CA SER A 165 4.93 31.62 -62.04
C SER A 165 5.88 31.07 -63.11
N SER A 166 6.35 29.82 -62.96
CA SER A 166 7.21 29.16 -63.95
C SER A 166 6.49 28.83 -65.28
N GLN A 167 5.14 28.82 -65.27
CA GLN A 167 4.29 28.55 -66.43
C GLN A 167 3.92 29.86 -67.16
N LEU A 168 3.82 30.97 -66.43
CA LEU A 168 3.32 32.24 -66.94
C LEU A 168 4.43 33.12 -67.53
N SER A 169 5.67 32.79 -67.27
CA SER A 169 6.80 33.64 -67.65
C SER A 169 7.77 32.92 -68.58
N ASP A 170 7.96 33.47 -69.79
CA ASP A 170 9.13 33.21 -70.66
C ASP A 170 10.43 33.79 -70.04
N PHE A 171 10.42 34.02 -68.72
CA PHE A 171 11.58 34.54 -67.99
C PHE A 171 12.70 33.52 -67.96
N GLY A 172 13.56 33.59 -68.90
CA GLY A 172 14.77 32.82 -68.89
C GLY A 172 14.92 31.90 -70.08
N ALA A 173 14.63 32.40 -71.28
CA ALA A 173 15.06 31.75 -72.49
C ALA A 173 16.57 31.36 -72.34
N LEU A 174 16.81 30.06 -72.21
CA LEU A 174 18.13 29.53 -72.38
C LEU A 174 18.47 29.75 -73.85
N ARG A 175 19.39 30.67 -74.17
CA ARG A 175 19.96 30.75 -75.52
C ARG A 175 20.61 29.44 -75.82
N SER A 176 20.03 28.67 -76.66
CA SER A 176 20.65 27.44 -77.20
C SER A 176 21.56 27.84 -78.36
N ASP A 177 22.80 28.08 -78.04
CA ASP A 177 23.85 28.10 -79.02
C ASP A 177 24.34 26.65 -79.15
N GLY A 178 23.71 25.88 -80.01
CA GLY A 178 24.07 24.56 -80.43
C GLY A 178 24.68 23.62 -79.41
N GLN A 179 23.98 23.18 -78.34
CA GLN A 179 24.34 22.27 -77.25
C GLN A 179 24.79 22.92 -75.93
N ARG A 180 25.01 24.22 -75.79
CA ARG A 180 25.38 24.84 -74.49
C ARG A 180 24.20 25.58 -73.91
N GLN A 181 23.53 24.98 -72.91
CA GLN A 181 22.46 25.66 -72.18
C GLN A 181 23.06 26.62 -71.15
N LEU A 182 23.20 27.89 -71.50
CA LEU A 182 23.68 28.95 -70.63
C LEU A 182 22.60 29.46 -69.69
N LEU A 183 22.94 29.75 -68.45
CA LEU A 183 22.03 30.41 -67.51
C LEU A 183 21.66 31.79 -68.02
N SER A 184 20.35 32.11 -68.04
CA SER A 184 19.87 33.47 -68.37
C SER A 184 20.38 34.49 -67.35
N PRO A 185 20.46 35.78 -67.73
CA PRO A 185 20.83 36.83 -66.77
C PRO A 185 19.94 36.88 -65.54
N VAL A 186 18.64 36.60 -65.70
CA VAL A 186 17.66 36.57 -64.61
C VAL A 186 17.93 35.38 -63.66
N SER A 187 18.25 34.21 -64.19
CA SER A 187 18.63 33.03 -63.36
C SER A 187 19.92 33.29 -62.62
N ARG A 188 20.90 34.02 -63.19
CA ARG A 188 22.14 34.41 -62.50
C ARG A 188 21.88 35.38 -61.34
N VAL A 189 21.07 36.39 -61.54
CA VAL A 189 20.69 37.33 -60.48
C VAL A 189 19.97 36.61 -59.34
N GLY A 190 19.05 35.71 -59.65
CA GLY A 190 18.36 34.92 -58.66
C GLY A 190 19.30 33.97 -57.89
N ALA A 191 20.29 33.38 -58.57
CA ALA A 191 21.29 32.57 -57.92
C ALA A 191 22.16 33.40 -56.94
N TYR A 192 22.56 34.58 -57.28
CA TYR A 192 23.29 35.48 -56.37
C TYR A 192 22.41 35.91 -55.18
N LEU A 193 21.12 36.14 -55.39
CA LEU A 193 20.17 36.40 -54.30
C LEU A 193 20.03 35.18 -53.34
N SER A 194 20.10 33.98 -53.88
CA SER A 194 20.07 32.72 -53.06
C SER A 194 21.33 32.63 -52.20
N VAL A 195 22.51 32.90 -52.75
CA VAL A 195 23.76 32.94 -52.01
C VAL A 195 23.73 34.06 -50.95
N ALA A 196 23.23 35.23 -51.30
CA ALA A 196 23.08 36.34 -50.36
C ALA A 196 22.15 35.98 -49.19
N ALA A 197 21.01 35.31 -49.47
CA ALA A 197 20.10 34.84 -48.43
C ALA A 197 20.76 33.84 -47.47
N ALA A 198 21.58 32.90 -47.98
CA ALA A 198 22.35 31.95 -47.16
C ALA A 198 23.40 32.69 -46.29
N VAL A 199 24.13 33.63 -46.84
CA VAL A 199 25.09 34.46 -46.10
C VAL A 199 24.42 35.28 -45.00
N VAL A 200 23.29 35.94 -45.34
CA VAL A 200 22.50 36.70 -44.36
C VAL A 200 22.03 35.80 -43.23
N ALA A 201 21.53 34.61 -43.55
CA ALA A 201 21.10 33.65 -42.54
C ALA A 201 22.22 33.23 -41.58
N VAL A 202 23.42 32.91 -42.11
CA VAL A 202 24.60 32.57 -41.29
C VAL A 202 25.06 33.75 -40.43
N LEU A 203 25.09 34.97 -40.99
CA LEU A 203 25.40 36.19 -40.24
C LEU A 203 24.36 36.46 -39.12
N LEU A 204 23.09 36.26 -39.38
CA LEU A 204 22.05 36.37 -38.36
C LEU A 204 22.20 35.32 -37.26
N ILE A 205 22.53 34.05 -37.59
CA ILE A 205 22.85 33.01 -36.60
C ILE A 205 24.00 33.49 -35.71
N TRP A 206 25.06 34.04 -36.32
CA TRP A 206 26.20 34.58 -35.59
C TRP A 206 25.84 35.78 -34.71
N ARG A 207 25.19 36.80 -35.27
CA ARG A 207 24.79 38.03 -34.57
C ARG A 207 23.87 37.75 -33.37
N ARG A 208 22.92 36.80 -33.52
CA ARG A 208 21.98 36.39 -32.47
C ARG A 208 22.55 35.34 -31.51
N ARG A 209 23.86 35.01 -31.61
CA ARG A 209 24.56 34.01 -30.79
C ARG A 209 23.90 32.63 -30.81
N LEU A 210 23.21 32.26 -31.89
CA LEU A 210 22.49 31.01 -32.03
C LEU A 210 23.38 29.81 -32.30
N PHE A 211 24.69 29.97 -32.53
CA PHE A 211 25.69 28.88 -32.57
C PHE A 211 25.80 28.10 -31.24
N GLY A 212 25.20 28.62 -30.18
CA GLY A 212 24.99 27.84 -28.94
C GLY A 212 23.94 26.74 -29.05
N ARG A 213 23.09 26.73 -30.06
CA ARG A 213 21.98 25.78 -30.24
C ARG A 213 22.23 24.81 -31.38
N ALA A 214 22.06 23.50 -31.09
CA ALA A 214 22.43 22.44 -32.02
C ALA A 214 21.85 22.59 -33.42
N ILE A 215 20.56 22.88 -33.54
CA ILE A 215 19.88 22.98 -34.84
C ILE A 215 20.48 24.10 -35.71
N TYR A 216 20.80 25.27 -35.15
CA TYR A 216 21.33 26.38 -35.90
C TYR A 216 22.79 26.17 -36.33
N VAL A 217 23.57 25.40 -35.57
CA VAL A 217 24.90 24.97 -35.97
C VAL A 217 24.85 24.11 -37.23
N TRP A 218 23.95 23.12 -37.26
CA TRP A 218 23.80 22.24 -38.41
C TRP A 218 23.10 22.93 -39.61
N LEU A 219 22.14 23.83 -39.34
CA LEU A 219 21.56 24.68 -40.40
C LEU A 219 22.61 25.58 -41.04
N ALA A 220 23.57 26.13 -40.28
CA ALA A 220 24.67 26.90 -40.86
C ALA A 220 25.51 26.07 -41.84
N PHE A 221 25.78 24.81 -41.53
CA PHE A 221 26.43 23.88 -42.45
C PHE A 221 25.65 23.69 -43.74
N VAL A 222 24.33 23.41 -43.62
CA VAL A 222 23.46 23.25 -44.80
C VAL A 222 23.47 24.51 -45.66
N LEU A 223 23.33 25.70 -45.04
CA LEU A 223 23.33 26.99 -45.76
C LEU A 223 24.67 27.27 -46.47
N VAL A 224 25.81 26.92 -45.84
CA VAL A 224 27.13 27.07 -46.47
C VAL A 224 27.26 26.11 -47.65
N ALA A 225 26.87 24.85 -47.50
CA ALA A 225 26.93 23.86 -48.59
C ALA A 225 26.01 24.24 -49.77
N GLU A 226 24.77 24.63 -49.45
CA GLU A 226 23.80 25.08 -50.44
C GLU A 226 24.27 26.35 -51.17
N GLY A 227 24.76 27.35 -50.43
CA GLY A 227 25.30 28.57 -51.00
C GLY A 227 26.53 28.32 -51.91
N ALA A 228 27.44 27.47 -51.48
CA ALA A 228 28.59 27.03 -52.23
C ALA A 228 28.20 26.30 -53.53
N GLY A 229 27.26 25.39 -53.44
CA GLY A 229 26.72 24.61 -54.59
C GLY A 229 26.04 25.53 -55.62
N VAL A 230 25.22 26.51 -55.16
CA VAL A 230 24.62 27.50 -56.04
C VAL A 230 25.66 28.37 -56.74
N TRP A 231 26.67 28.85 -55.97
CA TRP A 231 27.77 29.65 -56.52
C TRP A 231 28.55 28.85 -57.59
N LEU A 232 28.90 27.59 -57.29
CA LEU A 232 29.65 26.70 -58.17
C LEU A 232 28.88 26.41 -59.47
N SER A 233 27.58 26.08 -59.36
CA SER A 233 26.68 25.87 -60.51
C SER A 233 26.54 27.11 -61.37
N THR A 234 26.47 28.31 -60.76
CA THR A 234 26.32 29.57 -61.45
C THR A 234 27.63 29.97 -62.17
N HIS A 235 28.77 29.67 -61.53
CA HIS A 235 30.08 29.97 -62.09
C HIS A 235 30.43 29.07 -63.30
N SER A 236 29.96 27.84 -63.32
CA SER A 236 30.11 26.95 -64.45
C SER A 236 29.32 27.38 -65.68
N GLY A 237 28.19 28.07 -65.47
CA GLY A 237 27.34 28.64 -66.49
C GLY A 237 26.60 27.58 -67.35
N GLN A 238 26.90 26.30 -67.23
CA GLN A 238 26.40 25.23 -68.06
C GLN A 238 26.00 24.00 -67.23
N ARG A 239 25.08 23.19 -67.79
CA ARG A 239 24.75 21.88 -67.22
C ARG A 239 25.81 20.83 -67.63
N TYR A 240 25.83 19.70 -66.88
CA TYR A 240 26.74 18.59 -67.13
C TYR A 240 28.23 18.97 -67.08
N THR A 241 28.56 19.89 -66.23
CA THR A 241 29.95 20.25 -65.92
C THR A 241 30.40 19.62 -64.59
N ILE A 242 31.70 19.60 -64.34
CA ILE A 242 32.24 19.13 -63.06
C ILE A 242 31.60 19.86 -61.90
N ALA A 243 31.48 21.17 -61.98
CA ALA A 243 30.85 22.00 -60.95
C ALA A 243 29.37 21.69 -60.77
N TRP A 244 28.64 21.40 -61.85
CA TRP A 244 27.22 21.06 -61.81
C TRP A 244 26.97 19.76 -61.07
N TYR A 245 27.81 18.71 -61.26
CA TYR A 245 27.71 17.48 -60.50
C TYR A 245 28.16 17.64 -59.05
N MET A 246 29.26 18.36 -58.81
CA MET A 246 29.77 18.60 -57.49
C MET A 246 28.75 19.32 -56.57
N ALA A 247 28.14 20.38 -57.09
CA ALA A 247 27.10 21.10 -56.35
C ALA A 247 25.92 20.19 -55.89
N ARG A 248 25.58 19.19 -56.71
CA ARG A 248 24.51 18.22 -56.35
C ARG A 248 24.99 17.25 -55.32
N ALA A 249 26.23 16.77 -55.41
CA ALA A 249 26.82 15.88 -54.42
C ALA A 249 26.95 16.57 -53.05
N GLU A 250 27.38 17.82 -53.02
CA GLU A 250 27.50 18.63 -51.79
C GLU A 250 26.14 18.88 -51.16
N GLY A 251 25.12 19.28 -51.94
CA GLY A 251 23.75 19.49 -51.43
C GLY A 251 23.13 18.23 -50.87
N LEU A 252 23.29 17.08 -51.58
CA LEU A 252 22.76 15.80 -51.10
C LEU A 252 23.46 15.36 -49.81
N LEU A 253 24.79 15.54 -49.74
CA LEU A 253 25.54 15.23 -48.52
C LEU A 253 25.09 16.09 -47.34
N ALA A 254 24.94 17.40 -47.54
CA ALA A 254 24.52 18.32 -46.50
C ALA A 254 23.15 18.00 -45.94
N ASN A 255 22.16 17.70 -46.82
CA ASN A 255 20.81 17.31 -46.40
C ASN A 255 20.79 15.94 -45.73
N SER A 256 21.63 14.99 -46.22
CA SER A 256 21.76 13.66 -45.58
C SER A 256 22.37 13.76 -44.17
N VAL A 257 23.38 14.59 -43.97
CA VAL A 257 23.98 14.86 -42.64
C VAL A 257 22.94 15.48 -41.72
N MET A 258 22.17 16.44 -42.21
CA MET A 258 21.09 17.06 -41.41
C MET A 258 20.02 16.04 -41.00
N LEU A 259 19.56 15.19 -41.94
CA LEU A 259 18.64 14.12 -41.63
C LEU A 259 19.20 13.18 -40.55
N GLY A 260 20.49 12.79 -40.70
CA GLY A 260 21.16 11.92 -39.71
C GLY A 260 21.19 12.56 -38.31
N VAL A 261 21.52 13.83 -38.21
CA VAL A 261 21.55 14.59 -36.96
C VAL A 261 20.15 14.66 -36.33
N VAL A 262 19.16 15.00 -37.12
CA VAL A 262 17.76 15.06 -36.64
C VAL A 262 17.27 13.68 -36.20
N ALA A 263 17.59 12.64 -36.95
CA ALA A 263 17.22 11.26 -36.62
C ALA A 263 17.87 10.76 -35.31
N VAL A 264 19.15 11.03 -35.10
CA VAL A 264 19.86 10.71 -33.85
C VAL A 264 19.22 11.45 -32.68
N HIS A 265 18.96 12.74 -32.86
CA HIS A 265 18.29 13.53 -31.82
C HIS A 265 16.90 13.00 -31.51
N PHE A 266 16.11 12.71 -32.55
CA PHE A 266 14.76 12.15 -32.38
C PHE A 266 14.77 10.83 -31.61
N ARG A 267 15.70 9.92 -31.95
CA ARG A 267 15.88 8.65 -31.21
C ARG A 267 16.23 8.89 -29.74
N ALA A 268 17.14 9.84 -29.47
CA ALA A 268 17.54 10.18 -28.11
C ALA A 268 16.34 10.71 -27.29
N VAL A 269 15.51 11.54 -27.91
CA VAL A 269 14.27 12.06 -27.28
C VAL A 269 13.29 10.92 -27.00
N GLN A 270 13.04 10.08 -27.99
CA GLN A 270 12.13 8.92 -27.83
C GLN A 270 12.60 8.01 -26.70
N LYS A 271 13.88 7.69 -26.65
CA LYS A 271 14.45 6.86 -25.57
C LYS A 271 14.23 7.52 -24.21
N ARG A 272 14.55 8.81 -24.04
CA ARG A 272 14.33 9.53 -22.77
C ARG A 272 12.86 9.54 -22.34
N LEU A 273 11.95 9.68 -23.31
CA LEU A 273 10.51 9.65 -23.04
C LEU A 273 10.05 8.26 -22.54
N THR A 274 10.52 7.20 -23.21
CA THR A 274 10.23 5.81 -22.82
C THR A 274 10.78 5.52 -21.43
N ASP A 275 12.03 5.88 -21.15
CA ASP A 275 12.68 5.67 -19.84
C ASP A 275 11.92 6.42 -18.73
N ALA A 276 11.49 7.66 -18.99
CA ALA A 276 10.70 8.45 -18.06
C ALA A 276 9.31 7.84 -17.80
N TYR A 277 8.66 7.33 -18.86
CA TYR A 277 7.37 6.65 -18.75
C TYR A 277 7.47 5.37 -17.90
N LEU A 278 8.46 4.52 -18.15
CA LEU A 278 8.69 3.30 -17.37
C LEU A 278 9.01 3.61 -15.90
N THR A 279 9.82 4.66 -15.67
CA THR A 279 10.14 5.10 -14.30
C THR A 279 8.88 5.58 -13.56
N LEU A 280 8.01 6.33 -14.25
CA LEU A 280 6.76 6.81 -13.67
C LEU A 280 5.81 5.64 -13.36
N GLN A 281 5.66 4.70 -14.29
CA GLN A 281 4.85 3.51 -14.10
C GLN A 281 5.31 2.72 -12.87
N HIS A 282 6.61 2.44 -12.76
CA HIS A 282 7.17 1.71 -11.61
C HIS A 282 6.93 2.45 -10.27
N ARG A 283 7.10 3.78 -10.25
CA ARG A 283 6.78 4.58 -9.05
C ARG A 283 5.30 4.53 -8.67
N THR A 284 4.42 4.53 -9.67
CA THR A 284 2.97 4.44 -9.43
C THR A 284 2.61 3.10 -8.80
N GLU A 285 3.16 1.99 -9.32
CA GLU A 285 2.99 0.65 -8.76
C GLU A 285 3.52 0.54 -7.32
N GLN A 286 4.69 1.11 -7.04
CA GLN A 286 5.25 1.16 -5.70
C GLN A 286 4.37 1.94 -4.72
N LEU A 287 3.86 3.10 -5.15
CA LEU A 287 2.97 3.91 -4.32
C LEU A 287 1.65 3.19 -4.03
N GLN A 288 1.05 2.54 -5.02
CA GLN A 288 -0.16 1.74 -4.84
C GLN A 288 0.06 0.60 -3.83
N ALA A 289 1.19 -0.12 -3.94
CA ALA A 289 1.53 -1.18 -3.00
C ALA A 289 1.76 -0.63 -1.56
N GLN A 290 2.35 0.56 -1.42
CA GLN A 290 2.51 1.21 -0.11
C GLN A 290 1.17 1.63 0.49
N VAL A 291 0.27 2.23 -0.31
CA VAL A 291 -1.09 2.62 0.13
C VAL A 291 -1.84 1.38 0.64
N GLN A 292 -1.84 0.28 -0.13
CA GLN A 292 -2.51 -0.95 0.26
C GLN A 292 -1.98 -1.53 1.58
N LYS A 293 -0.64 -1.54 1.76
CA LYS A 293 -0.02 -1.98 3.03
C LYS A 293 -0.42 -1.09 4.20
N ARG A 294 -0.50 0.22 3.97
CA ARG A 294 -0.89 1.17 5.00
C ARG A 294 -2.36 0.99 5.41
N GLU A 295 -3.27 0.85 4.46
CA GLU A 295 -4.70 0.62 4.72
C GLU A 295 -4.92 -0.67 5.53
N THR A 296 -4.22 -1.76 5.18
CA THR A 296 -4.31 -3.01 5.93
C THR A 296 -3.78 -2.86 7.36
N ALA A 297 -2.66 -2.17 7.55
CA ALA A 297 -2.09 -1.91 8.88
C ALA A 297 -2.99 -1.01 9.73
N GLU A 298 -3.58 0.05 9.16
CA GLU A 298 -4.52 0.94 9.84
C GLU A 298 -5.80 0.19 10.27
N ALA A 299 -6.34 -0.69 9.40
CA ALA A 299 -7.48 -1.53 9.74
C ALA A 299 -7.19 -2.51 10.89
N GLN A 300 -5.99 -3.14 10.89
CA GLN A 300 -5.56 -4.01 11.98
C GLN A 300 -5.38 -3.24 13.30
N LEU A 301 -4.77 -2.07 13.26
CA LEU A 301 -4.59 -1.21 14.42
C LEU A 301 -5.93 -0.77 15.01
N ALA A 302 -6.86 -0.32 14.17
CA ALA A 302 -8.20 0.07 14.61
C ALA A 302 -8.96 -1.09 15.27
N ARG A 303 -8.81 -2.32 14.72
CA ARG A 303 -9.41 -3.52 15.32
C ARG A 303 -8.79 -3.85 16.68
N ALA A 304 -7.46 -3.76 16.81
CA ALA A 304 -6.76 -3.99 18.07
C ALA A 304 -7.13 -2.93 19.13
N GLN A 305 -7.21 -1.66 18.77
CA GLN A 305 -7.63 -0.58 19.67
C GLN A 305 -9.07 -0.76 20.15
N LYS A 306 -9.98 -1.19 19.27
CA LYS A 306 -11.36 -1.48 19.64
C LYS A 306 -11.45 -2.62 20.67
N LEU A 307 -10.67 -3.68 20.48
CA LEU A 307 -10.62 -4.80 21.42
C LEU A 307 -10.03 -4.38 22.77
N ASP A 308 -8.95 -3.61 22.79
CA ASP A 308 -8.35 -3.11 24.04
C ASP A 308 -9.30 -2.18 24.81
N ALA A 309 -10.04 -1.31 24.12
CA ALA A 309 -11.06 -0.47 24.74
C ALA A 309 -12.19 -1.27 25.38
N VAL A 310 -12.70 -2.29 24.65
CA VAL A 310 -13.73 -3.22 25.17
C VAL A 310 -13.20 -3.98 26.38
N GLY A 311 -11.95 -4.45 26.32
CA GLY A 311 -11.32 -5.17 27.42
C GLY A 311 -11.21 -4.33 28.71
N ARG A 312 -10.79 -3.07 28.58
CA ARG A 312 -10.70 -2.15 29.75
C ARG A 312 -12.04 -1.87 30.38
N LEU A 313 -13.07 -1.60 29.56
CA LEU A 313 -14.43 -1.38 30.05
C LEU A 313 -15.00 -2.65 30.70
N GLY A 314 -14.74 -3.83 30.12
CA GLY A 314 -15.17 -5.11 30.68
C GLY A 314 -14.59 -5.40 32.06
N ALA A 315 -13.31 -5.11 32.28
CA ALA A 315 -12.66 -5.29 33.59
C ALA A 315 -13.24 -4.39 34.68
N SER A 316 -13.49 -3.10 34.38
CA SER A 316 -14.09 -2.17 35.33
C SER A 316 -15.53 -2.57 35.70
N LEU A 317 -16.35 -2.90 34.69
CA LEU A 317 -17.72 -3.34 34.91
C LEU A 317 -17.80 -4.66 35.72
N ALA A 318 -16.86 -5.59 35.46
CA ALA A 318 -16.83 -6.84 36.22
C ALA A 318 -16.49 -6.62 37.70
N HIS A 319 -15.62 -5.67 38.01
CA HIS A 319 -15.33 -5.29 39.39
C HIS A 319 -16.57 -4.76 40.11
N ASP A 320 -17.26 -3.81 39.52
CA ASP A 320 -18.45 -3.19 40.11
C ASP A 320 -19.59 -4.22 40.29
N LEU A 321 -19.78 -5.08 39.31
CA LEU A 321 -20.73 -6.19 39.41
C LEU A 321 -20.36 -7.18 40.52
N ASN A 322 -19.08 -7.55 40.68
CA ASN A 322 -18.67 -8.45 41.75
C ASN A 322 -18.91 -7.85 43.15
N ASN A 323 -18.75 -6.54 43.33
CA ASN A 323 -19.08 -5.87 44.59
C ASN A 323 -20.59 -5.94 44.88
N ILE A 324 -21.45 -5.71 43.88
CA ILE A 324 -22.90 -5.85 44.05
C ILE A 324 -23.28 -7.31 44.39
N LEU A 325 -22.67 -8.29 43.71
CA LEU A 325 -22.95 -9.72 43.96
C LEU A 325 -22.46 -10.14 45.33
N GLN A 326 -21.34 -9.60 45.84
CA GLN A 326 -20.88 -9.82 47.21
C GLN A 326 -21.87 -9.35 48.27
N VAL A 327 -22.41 -8.13 48.09
CA VAL A 327 -23.46 -7.58 48.98
C VAL A 327 -24.70 -8.46 48.98
N LEU A 328 -25.17 -8.88 47.79
CA LEU A 328 -26.35 -9.76 47.65
C LEU A 328 -26.12 -11.10 48.33
N THR A 329 -24.96 -11.71 48.13
CA THR A 329 -24.59 -13.01 48.76
C THR A 329 -24.57 -12.89 50.28
N GLY A 330 -23.96 -11.81 50.82
CA GLY A 330 -23.94 -11.54 52.26
C GLY A 330 -25.32 -11.33 52.84
N ARG A 331 -26.16 -10.51 52.17
CA ARG A 331 -27.57 -10.26 52.63
C ARG A 331 -28.43 -11.53 52.59
N LEU A 332 -28.30 -12.37 51.59
CA LEU A 332 -29.01 -13.65 51.51
C LEU A 332 -28.62 -14.58 52.68
N ALA A 333 -27.36 -14.65 53.05
CA ALA A 333 -26.89 -15.44 54.18
C ALA A 333 -27.51 -14.94 55.52
N ILE A 334 -27.55 -13.60 55.70
CA ILE A 334 -28.16 -12.99 56.89
C ILE A 334 -29.66 -13.25 56.94
N ILE A 335 -30.41 -13.11 55.82
CA ILE A 335 -31.85 -13.36 55.74
C ILE A 335 -32.16 -14.80 56.10
N ARG A 336 -31.41 -15.77 55.53
CA ARG A 336 -31.56 -17.19 55.85
C ARG A 336 -31.43 -17.47 57.33
N ARG A 337 -30.45 -16.86 57.99
CA ARG A 337 -30.24 -17.07 59.42
C ARG A 337 -31.33 -16.42 60.31
N ARG A 338 -31.89 -15.27 59.85
CA ARG A 338 -32.93 -14.55 60.64
C ARG A 338 -34.35 -15.10 60.46
N ALA A 339 -34.68 -15.54 59.25
CA ALA A 339 -36.05 -15.90 58.90
C ALA A 339 -36.37 -17.41 58.99
N GLY A 340 -35.34 -18.28 59.21
CA GLY A 340 -35.50 -19.71 59.37
C GLY A 340 -35.88 -20.44 58.08
N GLU A 341 -36.37 -21.69 58.21
CA GLU A 341 -36.64 -22.60 57.10
C GLU A 341 -37.78 -22.15 56.16
N SER A 342 -38.65 -21.24 56.61
CA SER A 342 -39.84 -20.80 55.84
C SER A 342 -39.46 -20.01 54.56
N VAL A 343 -38.30 -19.40 54.46
CA VAL A 343 -37.86 -18.60 53.32
C VAL A 343 -36.79 -19.33 52.46
N GLU A 344 -36.42 -20.56 52.83
CA GLU A 344 -35.37 -21.33 52.16
C GLU A 344 -35.62 -21.50 50.63
N PRO A 345 -36.85 -21.78 50.15
CA PRO A 345 -37.12 -21.90 48.73
C PRO A 345 -36.80 -20.61 47.95
N ASP A 346 -37.18 -19.45 48.49
CA ASP A 346 -36.93 -18.14 47.86
C ASP A 346 -35.45 -17.79 47.87
N ILE A 347 -34.77 -18.07 48.96
CA ILE A 347 -33.31 -17.89 49.07
C ILE A 347 -32.58 -18.75 48.06
N GLN A 348 -33.00 -20.00 47.84
CA GLN A 348 -32.41 -20.88 46.82
C GLN A 348 -32.58 -20.35 45.41
N VAL A 349 -33.71 -19.74 45.07
CA VAL A 349 -33.97 -19.09 43.78
C VAL A 349 -33.02 -17.89 43.62
N MET A 350 -32.94 -17.03 44.66
CA MET A 350 -32.05 -15.83 44.63
C MET A 350 -30.57 -16.23 44.52
N ARG A 351 -30.11 -17.25 45.27
CA ARG A 351 -28.73 -17.78 45.16
C ARG A 351 -28.43 -18.30 43.78
N ARG A 352 -29.36 -18.99 43.10
CA ARG A 352 -29.17 -19.42 41.71
C ARG A 352 -29.04 -18.24 40.76
N SER A 353 -29.81 -17.17 40.98
CA SER A 353 -29.73 -15.94 40.18
C SER A 353 -28.38 -15.21 40.39
N VAL A 354 -27.90 -15.11 41.62
CA VAL A 354 -26.57 -14.56 41.93
C VAL A 354 -25.47 -15.36 41.25
N LYS A 355 -25.47 -16.71 41.36
CA LYS A 355 -24.51 -17.58 40.70
C LYS A 355 -24.52 -17.41 39.17
N LYS A 356 -25.70 -17.24 38.56
CA LYS A 356 -25.82 -16.97 37.14
C LYS A 356 -25.18 -15.60 36.76
N ALA A 357 -25.40 -14.57 37.58
CA ALA A 357 -24.81 -13.26 37.39
C ALA A 357 -23.27 -13.28 37.57
N GLU A 358 -22.76 -14.06 38.55
CA GLU A 358 -21.32 -14.30 38.72
C GLU A 358 -20.69 -14.92 37.48
N ALA A 359 -21.32 -15.94 36.88
CA ALA A 359 -20.85 -16.58 35.66
C ALA A 359 -20.76 -15.59 34.51
N LEU A 360 -21.79 -14.73 34.32
CA LEU A 360 -21.79 -13.68 33.30
C LEU A 360 -20.67 -12.63 33.53
N THR A 361 -20.44 -12.24 34.80
CA THR A 361 -19.38 -11.30 35.15
C THR A 361 -17.99 -11.88 34.86
N ARG A 362 -17.80 -13.16 35.14
CA ARG A 362 -16.56 -13.88 34.78
C ARG A 362 -16.32 -13.88 33.27
N GLN A 363 -17.39 -14.09 32.47
CA GLN A 363 -17.30 -14.03 31.01
C GLN A 363 -16.85 -12.65 30.49
N LEU A 364 -17.31 -11.56 31.12
CA LEU A 364 -16.88 -10.20 30.78
C LEU A 364 -15.39 -9.96 31.09
N THR A 365 -14.90 -10.48 32.22
CA THR A 365 -13.48 -10.34 32.60
C THR A 365 -12.54 -11.04 31.61
N LEU A 366 -12.95 -12.17 31.05
CA LEU A 366 -12.15 -12.93 30.08
C LEU A 366 -11.97 -12.18 28.75
N LEU A 367 -12.91 -11.29 28.36
CA LEU A 367 -12.75 -10.44 27.17
C LEU A 367 -11.67 -9.36 27.30
N SER A 368 -11.29 -9.02 28.53
CA SER A 368 -10.24 -8.00 28.76
C SER A 368 -8.84 -8.44 28.35
N GLY A 369 -8.63 -9.71 28.00
CA GLY A 369 -7.33 -10.27 27.55
C GLY A 369 -6.19 -10.16 28.55
N ARG A 370 -6.47 -9.69 29.80
CA ARG A 370 -5.45 -9.43 30.81
C ARG A 370 -5.10 -10.62 31.68
N ARG A 371 -5.73 -11.78 31.45
CA ARG A 371 -5.42 -12.98 32.22
C ARG A 371 -4.12 -13.61 31.71
N ARG A 372 -3.12 -13.73 32.54
CA ARG A 372 -2.01 -14.66 32.31
C ARG A 372 -2.58 -16.08 32.41
N ASN A 373 -2.69 -16.75 31.27
CA ASN A 373 -2.96 -18.18 31.17
C ASN A 373 -1.90 -18.90 32.03
N GLN A 374 -2.29 -19.70 33.02
CA GLN A 374 -1.37 -20.52 33.80
C GLN A 374 -1.47 -21.96 33.34
N PRO A 375 -0.83 -22.31 32.22
CA PRO A 375 -0.85 -23.67 31.72
C PRO A 375 -0.06 -24.57 32.68
N ARG A 376 -0.73 -25.61 33.18
CA ARG A 376 -0.08 -26.69 33.93
C ARG A 376 -0.25 -28.02 33.19
N PRO A 377 0.68 -28.96 33.36
CA PRO A 377 0.53 -30.30 32.80
C PRO A 377 -0.74 -30.96 33.34
N LEU A 378 -1.68 -31.25 32.45
CA LEU A 378 -3.03 -31.71 32.77
C LEU A 378 -3.32 -33.02 32.06
N GLU A 379 -3.96 -33.97 32.75
CA GLU A 379 -4.60 -35.14 32.16
C GLU A 379 -6.06 -34.82 31.87
N VAL A 380 -6.42 -34.79 30.60
CA VAL A 380 -7.77 -34.33 30.16
C VAL A 380 -8.89 -35.25 30.66
N GLY A 381 -8.66 -36.54 30.65
CA GLY A 381 -9.70 -37.54 31.06
C GLY A 381 -10.25 -37.33 32.47
N PRO A 382 -9.38 -37.31 33.52
CA PRO A 382 -9.81 -37.03 34.89
C PRO A 382 -10.57 -35.72 35.06
N VAL A 383 -10.10 -34.64 34.40
CA VAL A 383 -10.74 -33.30 34.48
C VAL A 383 -12.15 -33.32 33.86
N LEU A 384 -12.33 -33.95 32.70
CA LEU A 384 -13.64 -34.09 32.10
C LEU A 384 -14.58 -34.94 32.99
N GLY A 385 -14.03 -35.96 33.69
CA GLY A 385 -14.78 -36.73 34.65
C GLY A 385 -15.26 -35.93 35.88
N GLU A 386 -14.41 -35.03 36.40
CA GLU A 386 -14.75 -34.14 37.51
C GLU A 386 -15.86 -33.11 37.11
N MET A 387 -15.92 -32.76 35.83
CA MET A 387 -16.93 -31.85 35.31
C MET A 387 -18.29 -32.53 35.05
N GLU A 388 -18.38 -33.85 35.05
CA GLU A 388 -19.58 -34.59 34.61
C GLU A 388 -20.84 -34.20 35.39
N ASP A 389 -20.79 -34.14 36.70
CA ASP A 389 -21.94 -33.79 37.54
C ASP A 389 -22.39 -32.34 37.31
N ALA A 390 -21.45 -31.41 37.18
CA ALA A 390 -21.75 -30.03 36.90
C ALA A 390 -22.38 -29.86 35.51
N LEU A 391 -21.82 -30.54 34.49
CA LEU A 391 -22.35 -30.53 33.14
C LEU A 391 -23.73 -31.18 33.07
N ARG A 392 -23.99 -32.31 33.76
CA ARG A 392 -25.31 -32.93 33.86
C ARG A 392 -26.35 -31.96 34.45
N SER A 393 -25.96 -31.24 35.51
CA SER A 393 -26.83 -30.23 36.11
C SER A 393 -27.12 -29.06 35.19
N LEU A 394 -26.17 -28.66 34.37
CA LEU A 394 -26.26 -27.55 33.39
C LEU A 394 -27.17 -27.93 32.21
N VAL A 395 -26.94 -29.12 31.64
CA VAL A 395 -27.59 -29.63 30.43
C VAL A 395 -29.08 -29.98 30.71
N GLY A 396 -29.40 -30.31 31.95
CA GLY A 396 -30.78 -30.65 32.38
C GLY A 396 -31.25 -32.01 31.87
N ALA A 397 -32.52 -32.34 32.16
CA ALA A 397 -33.10 -33.65 31.82
C ALA A 397 -33.38 -33.85 30.31
N HIS A 398 -33.28 -32.79 29.51
CA HIS A 398 -33.65 -32.82 28.09
C HIS A 398 -32.52 -33.26 27.16
N CYS A 399 -31.27 -33.19 27.60
CA CYS A 399 -30.11 -33.60 26.82
C CYS A 399 -29.41 -34.82 27.43
N LEU A 400 -29.14 -35.83 26.60
CA LEU A 400 -28.38 -37.02 27.01
C LEU A 400 -26.87 -36.73 26.92
N LEU A 401 -26.25 -36.40 28.06
CA LEU A 401 -24.82 -36.16 28.13
C LEU A 401 -24.03 -37.48 28.19
N HIS A 402 -23.06 -37.61 27.28
CA HIS A 402 -22.09 -38.70 27.30
C HIS A 402 -20.68 -38.11 27.27
N ILE A 403 -19.85 -38.50 28.26
CA ILE A 403 -18.42 -38.07 28.34
C ILE A 403 -17.57 -39.31 28.24
N SER A 404 -16.52 -39.25 27.39
CA SER A 404 -15.58 -40.34 27.22
C SER A 404 -14.15 -39.79 26.94
N ALA A 405 -13.17 -40.54 27.41
CA ALA A 405 -11.76 -40.24 27.12
C ALA A 405 -11.07 -41.55 26.75
N GLU A 406 -10.22 -41.51 25.74
CA GLU A 406 -9.35 -42.64 25.37
C GLU A 406 -8.28 -42.87 26.44
N ASP A 407 -7.89 -44.12 26.67
CA ASP A 407 -6.84 -44.48 27.63
C ASP A 407 -5.48 -44.02 27.13
N GLY A 408 -4.63 -43.61 28.07
CA GLY A 408 -3.24 -43.28 27.77
C GLY A 408 -3.02 -41.98 27.02
N LEU A 409 -3.97 -41.04 27.08
CA LEU A 409 -3.83 -39.70 26.50
C LEU A 409 -2.58 -38.98 27.04
N PRO A 410 -1.80 -38.32 26.20
CA PRO A 410 -0.67 -37.53 26.66
C PRO A 410 -1.15 -36.31 27.48
N ARG A 411 -0.30 -35.82 28.38
CA ARG A 411 -0.58 -34.57 29.10
C ARG A 411 -0.50 -33.38 28.18
N VAL A 412 -1.34 -32.38 28.45
CA VAL A 412 -1.38 -31.10 27.75
C VAL A 412 -1.16 -29.95 28.73
N ALA A 413 -0.53 -28.89 28.28
CA ALA A 413 -0.31 -27.69 29.08
C ALA A 413 -1.51 -26.76 28.99
N LEU A 414 -2.47 -26.90 29.91
CA LEU A 414 -3.72 -26.12 29.93
C LEU A 414 -3.99 -25.54 31.33
N ASP A 415 -4.71 -24.44 31.36
CA ASP A 415 -5.38 -23.93 32.57
C ASP A 415 -6.68 -24.71 32.75
N PRO A 416 -6.85 -25.49 33.86
CA PRO A 416 -8.04 -26.32 34.06
C PRO A 416 -9.34 -25.51 34.08
N LEU A 417 -9.30 -24.30 34.63
CA LEU A 417 -10.48 -23.45 34.72
C LEU A 417 -10.89 -22.90 33.33
N GLU A 418 -9.92 -22.58 32.49
CA GLU A 418 -10.18 -22.16 31.10
C GLU A 418 -10.75 -23.32 30.28
N LEU A 419 -10.27 -24.55 30.51
CA LEU A 419 -10.82 -25.76 29.90
C LEU A 419 -12.26 -25.98 30.35
N GLU A 420 -12.56 -25.85 31.67
CA GLU A 420 -13.90 -25.95 32.21
C GLU A 420 -14.87 -24.94 31.58
N ILE A 421 -14.42 -23.68 31.45
CA ILE A 421 -15.19 -22.59 30.82
C ILE A 421 -15.44 -22.89 29.33
N ALA A 422 -14.43 -23.35 28.61
CA ALA A 422 -14.56 -23.68 27.19
C ALA A 422 -15.55 -24.81 26.95
N VAL A 423 -15.42 -25.90 27.70
CA VAL A 423 -16.33 -27.05 27.60
C VAL A 423 -17.75 -26.66 28.02
N THR A 424 -17.92 -25.86 29.07
CA THR A 424 -19.24 -25.35 29.52
C THR A 424 -19.90 -24.47 28.49
N ASN A 425 -19.12 -23.57 27.84
CA ASN A 425 -19.63 -22.72 26.74
C ASN A 425 -20.12 -23.57 25.55
N LEU A 426 -19.36 -24.61 25.18
CA LEU A 426 -19.74 -25.51 24.10
C LEU A 426 -20.96 -26.33 24.46
N ALA A 427 -21.04 -26.88 25.68
CA ALA A 427 -22.17 -27.62 26.17
C ALA A 427 -23.47 -26.78 26.22
N THR A 428 -23.34 -25.52 26.69
CA THR A 428 -24.52 -24.59 26.71
C THR A 428 -24.98 -24.27 25.28
N ASN A 429 -24.06 -24.02 24.36
CA ASN A 429 -24.42 -23.77 22.96
C ASN A 429 -25.07 -24.97 22.30
N ALA A 430 -24.58 -26.18 22.58
CA ALA A 430 -25.16 -27.43 22.12
C ALA A 430 -26.57 -27.61 22.62
N CYS A 431 -26.83 -27.40 23.93
CA CYS A 431 -28.17 -27.49 24.51
C CYS A 431 -29.16 -26.47 23.93
N ASP A 432 -28.68 -25.23 23.74
CA ASP A 432 -29.48 -24.18 23.11
C ASP A 432 -29.87 -24.51 21.66
N ALA A 433 -29.04 -25.31 20.95
CA ALA A 433 -29.30 -25.77 19.58
C ALA A 433 -30.22 -27.00 19.53
N MET A 434 -30.42 -27.70 20.66
CA MET A 434 -31.22 -28.92 20.80
C MET A 434 -32.55 -28.65 21.52
N ASN A 435 -33.37 -27.72 21.04
CA ASN A 435 -34.63 -27.29 21.68
C ASN A 435 -35.63 -28.44 21.98
N LEU A 436 -35.56 -29.54 21.26
CA LEU A 436 -36.44 -30.71 21.41
C LEU A 436 -35.77 -31.87 22.17
N GLY A 437 -34.59 -31.64 22.75
CA GLY A 437 -33.75 -32.67 23.31
C GLY A 437 -32.83 -33.30 22.26
N GLY A 438 -31.82 -34.03 22.71
CA GLY A 438 -30.84 -34.66 21.84
C GLY A 438 -29.66 -35.21 22.63
N ARG A 439 -28.65 -35.72 21.93
CA ARG A 439 -27.43 -36.26 22.51
C ARG A 439 -26.31 -35.24 22.42
N LEU A 440 -25.58 -35.05 23.53
CA LEU A 440 -24.37 -34.27 23.64
C LEU A 440 -23.22 -35.21 23.97
N ASP A 441 -22.30 -35.40 23.03
CA ASP A 441 -21.09 -36.20 23.21
C ASP A 441 -19.87 -35.30 23.43
N ILE A 442 -19.16 -35.51 24.55
CA ILE A 442 -17.86 -34.87 24.82
C ILE A 442 -16.80 -35.97 24.85
N ARG A 443 -15.88 -35.95 23.90
CA ARG A 443 -14.88 -37.00 23.73
C ARG A 443 -13.46 -36.43 23.68
N ALA A 444 -12.57 -36.97 24.52
CA ALA A 444 -11.15 -36.75 24.42
C ALA A 444 -10.48 -37.93 23.72
N ARG A 445 -9.68 -37.67 22.69
CA ARG A 445 -8.96 -38.69 21.93
C ARG A 445 -7.57 -38.28 21.51
N HIS A 446 -6.74 -39.25 21.11
CA HIS A 446 -5.46 -38.98 20.49
C HIS A 446 -5.64 -38.21 19.17
N ALA A 447 -4.75 -37.23 18.94
CA ALA A 447 -4.71 -36.48 17.70
C ALA A 447 -3.26 -36.32 17.22
N SER A 448 -3.12 -36.08 15.95
CA SER A 448 -1.83 -35.74 15.31
C SER A 448 -2.07 -34.64 14.29
N THR A 449 -1.26 -33.60 14.32
CA THR A 449 -1.25 -32.53 13.32
C THR A 449 0.13 -32.45 12.68
N PRO A 450 0.29 -31.85 11.49
CA PRO A 450 1.60 -31.69 10.87
C PRO A 450 2.62 -30.97 11.75
N GLU A 451 2.14 -30.07 12.60
CA GLU A 451 2.98 -29.26 13.50
C GLU A 451 3.22 -29.96 14.85
N HIS A 452 2.29 -30.82 15.29
CA HIS A 452 2.33 -31.53 16.56
C HIS A 452 1.96 -33.00 16.37
N PRO A 453 2.97 -33.91 16.23
CA PRO A 453 2.74 -35.35 16.03
C PRO A 453 2.03 -36.04 17.19
N GLN A 454 2.15 -35.48 18.40
CA GLN A 454 1.41 -35.91 19.58
C GLN A 454 0.56 -34.76 20.09
N ALA A 455 -0.75 -34.94 20.07
CA ALA A 455 -1.74 -33.97 20.48
C ALA A 455 -2.95 -34.68 21.11
N VAL A 456 -3.77 -33.94 21.84
CA VAL A 456 -5.07 -34.37 22.35
C VAL A 456 -6.15 -33.55 21.68
N ALA A 457 -7.15 -34.20 21.11
CA ALA A 457 -8.36 -33.57 20.62
C ALA A 457 -9.50 -33.74 21.62
N ILE A 458 -10.18 -32.63 21.95
CA ILE A 458 -11.42 -32.61 22.70
C ILE A 458 -12.55 -32.25 21.73
N GLU A 459 -13.46 -33.17 21.51
CA GLU A 459 -14.59 -33.01 20.59
C GLU A 459 -15.88 -32.86 21.39
N VAL A 460 -16.66 -31.84 21.04
CA VAL A 460 -18.00 -31.61 21.57
C VAL A 460 -18.95 -31.67 20.40
N THR A 461 -19.82 -32.69 20.40
CA THR A 461 -20.77 -32.98 19.31
C THR A 461 -22.20 -32.93 19.81
N ASP A 462 -23.05 -32.19 19.11
CA ASP A 462 -24.48 -32.10 19.35
C ASP A 462 -25.29 -32.59 18.14
N GLU A 463 -26.56 -32.97 18.38
CA GLU A 463 -27.57 -33.33 17.37
C GLU A 463 -28.57 -32.18 17.14
N GLY A 464 -28.11 -30.92 17.27
CA GLY A 464 -28.95 -29.73 17.15
C GLY A 464 -29.28 -29.32 15.73
N GLU A 465 -29.79 -28.08 15.58
CA GLU A 465 -30.19 -27.51 14.28
C GLU A 465 -29.03 -27.27 13.28
N GLY A 466 -27.79 -27.31 13.75
CA GLY A 466 -26.62 -27.04 12.94
C GLY A 466 -26.45 -25.57 12.55
N ILE A 467 -25.32 -25.28 11.88
CA ILE A 467 -24.90 -23.92 11.48
C ILE A 467 -24.88 -23.83 9.95
N LYS A 468 -25.48 -22.76 9.40
CA LYS A 468 -25.47 -22.51 7.95
C LYS A 468 -24.06 -22.24 7.45
N PRO A 469 -23.65 -22.74 6.25
CA PRO A 469 -22.32 -22.54 5.70
C PRO A 469 -21.91 -21.07 5.57
N GLU A 470 -22.86 -20.17 5.28
CA GLU A 470 -22.58 -18.74 5.04
C GLU A 470 -22.10 -17.99 6.30
N ILE A 471 -22.30 -18.57 7.48
CA ILE A 471 -21.93 -17.95 8.75
C ILE A 471 -20.84 -18.71 9.51
N LEU A 472 -20.38 -19.87 9.01
CA LEU A 472 -19.34 -20.68 9.68
C LEU A 472 -18.06 -19.89 9.95
N ASP A 473 -17.63 -19.04 9.02
CA ASP A 473 -16.43 -18.20 9.18
C ASP A 473 -16.60 -17.08 10.22
N LYS A 474 -17.86 -16.76 10.58
CA LYS A 474 -18.20 -15.65 11.49
C LYS A 474 -18.51 -16.10 12.90
N VAL A 475 -18.70 -17.39 13.14
CA VAL A 475 -19.16 -17.91 14.46
C VAL A 475 -18.15 -17.64 15.58
N PHE A 476 -16.89 -17.39 15.24
CA PHE A 476 -15.84 -17.03 16.19
C PHE A 476 -15.67 -15.51 16.37
N GLU A 477 -16.39 -14.68 15.59
CA GLU A 477 -16.33 -13.23 15.78
C GLU A 477 -16.98 -12.82 17.11
N PRO A 478 -16.34 -12.00 17.95
CA PRO A 478 -16.95 -11.51 19.18
C PRO A 478 -18.27 -10.79 18.91
N PHE A 479 -19.25 -11.06 19.76
CA PHE A 479 -20.65 -10.54 19.67
C PHE A 479 -21.46 -11.08 18.49
N PHE A 480 -20.96 -12.00 17.71
CA PHE A 480 -21.75 -12.65 16.67
C PHE A 480 -22.72 -13.66 17.29
N THR A 481 -24.00 -13.51 17.04
CA THR A 481 -25.06 -14.43 17.51
C THR A 481 -26.20 -14.49 16.52
N THR A 482 -26.75 -15.68 16.34
CA THR A 482 -28.01 -15.95 15.60
C THR A 482 -29.22 -15.99 16.50
N LYS A 483 -29.04 -15.98 17.83
CA LYS A 483 -30.10 -16.03 18.81
C LYS A 483 -30.86 -14.71 18.92
N VAL A 484 -32.16 -14.76 19.25
CA VAL A 484 -33.01 -13.56 19.43
C VAL A 484 -32.39 -12.64 20.50
N ARG A 485 -32.51 -11.32 20.31
CA ARG A 485 -31.96 -10.30 21.23
C ARG A 485 -32.28 -10.64 22.70
N GLY A 486 -31.22 -10.79 23.50
CA GLY A 486 -31.30 -11.07 24.94
C GLY A 486 -31.00 -12.52 25.35
N HIS A 487 -30.92 -13.48 24.44
CA HIS A 487 -30.67 -14.90 24.73
C HIS A 487 -29.26 -15.41 24.33
N GLY A 488 -28.42 -14.59 23.73
CA GLY A 488 -27.02 -14.95 23.40
C GLY A 488 -26.10 -13.77 23.47
N THR A 489 -24.95 -13.90 24.16
CA THR A 489 -23.95 -12.86 24.27
C THR A 489 -23.06 -12.77 23.04
N GLY A 490 -23.02 -13.81 22.18
CA GLY A 490 -22.14 -13.93 21.04
C GLY A 490 -20.64 -14.02 21.42
N LEU A 491 -20.32 -14.41 22.64
CA LEU A 491 -18.96 -14.42 23.17
C LEU A 491 -18.40 -15.82 23.39
N GLY A 492 -19.26 -16.84 23.54
CA GLY A 492 -18.83 -18.19 23.93
C GLY A 492 -17.83 -18.83 22.97
N LEU A 493 -18.11 -18.83 21.66
CA LEU A 493 -17.17 -19.41 20.67
C LEU A 493 -15.91 -18.56 20.48
N ALA A 494 -16.01 -17.23 20.59
CA ALA A 494 -14.83 -16.36 20.56
C ALA A 494 -13.89 -16.63 21.75
N GLN A 495 -14.44 -16.93 22.94
CA GLN A 495 -13.66 -17.32 24.12
C GLN A 495 -12.98 -18.69 23.93
N VAL A 496 -13.71 -19.67 23.37
CA VAL A 496 -13.13 -20.99 23.04
C VAL A 496 -11.94 -20.82 22.08
N GLN A 497 -12.09 -20.00 21.04
CA GLN A 497 -11.01 -19.73 20.10
C GLN A 497 -9.81 -19.04 20.78
N ALA A 498 -10.06 -18.05 21.64
CA ALA A 498 -9.01 -17.33 22.36
C ALA A 498 -8.24 -18.26 23.30
N PHE A 499 -8.94 -19.11 24.06
CA PHE A 499 -8.34 -20.12 24.95
C PHE A 499 -7.48 -21.12 24.18
N VAL A 500 -8.03 -21.73 23.12
CA VAL A 500 -7.31 -22.74 22.33
C VAL A 500 -6.09 -22.15 21.66
N SER A 501 -6.21 -20.96 21.06
CA SER A 501 -5.07 -20.27 20.44
C SER A 501 -4.03 -19.83 21.47
N GLY A 502 -4.45 -19.35 22.63
CA GLY A 502 -3.56 -18.95 23.74
C GLY A 502 -2.81 -20.14 24.37
N SER A 503 -3.34 -21.35 24.22
CA SER A 503 -2.71 -22.61 24.65
C SER A 503 -1.88 -23.30 23.53
N GLY A 504 -1.63 -22.61 22.41
CA GLY A 504 -0.87 -23.18 21.28
C GLY A 504 -1.61 -24.24 20.49
N GLY A 505 -2.94 -24.34 20.65
CA GLY A 505 -3.81 -25.31 19.98
C GLY A 505 -4.53 -24.74 18.77
N THR A 506 -5.37 -25.57 18.15
CA THR A 506 -6.24 -25.19 17.03
C THR A 506 -7.69 -25.61 17.29
N VAL A 507 -8.66 -24.79 16.85
CA VAL A 507 -10.09 -25.11 16.97
C VAL A 507 -10.72 -25.19 15.57
N GLN A 508 -11.58 -26.18 15.36
CA GLN A 508 -12.34 -26.40 14.13
C GLN A 508 -13.81 -26.62 14.43
N VAL A 509 -14.69 -26.13 13.56
CA VAL A 509 -16.14 -26.38 13.61
C VAL A 509 -16.54 -27.11 12.34
N ARG A 510 -17.28 -28.20 12.51
CA ARG A 510 -17.97 -28.90 11.44
C ARG A 510 -19.46 -28.94 11.78
N SER A 511 -20.29 -28.51 10.85
CA SER A 511 -21.74 -28.44 11.11
C SER A 511 -22.51 -28.64 9.82
N ASP A 512 -23.54 -29.44 9.91
CA ASP A 512 -24.51 -29.67 8.85
C ASP A 512 -25.91 -29.27 9.35
N VAL A 513 -26.62 -28.47 8.59
CA VAL A 513 -27.95 -28.00 8.96
C VAL A 513 -28.91 -29.20 9.15
N GLY A 514 -29.51 -29.27 10.33
CA GLY A 514 -30.44 -30.35 10.73
C GLY A 514 -29.76 -31.67 11.14
N ARG A 515 -28.43 -31.69 11.27
CA ARG A 515 -27.66 -32.86 11.73
C ARG A 515 -26.82 -32.61 12.97
N GLY A 516 -26.63 -31.32 13.31
CA GLY A 516 -25.89 -30.92 14.49
C GLY A 516 -24.53 -30.28 14.18
N THR A 517 -23.77 -30.05 15.26
CA THR A 517 -22.45 -29.38 15.19
C THR A 517 -21.43 -30.19 15.98
N THR A 518 -20.22 -30.25 15.45
CA THR A 518 -19.02 -30.77 16.14
C THR A 518 -17.98 -29.67 16.23
N VAL A 519 -17.57 -29.31 17.44
CA VAL A 519 -16.43 -28.41 17.70
C VAL A 519 -15.29 -29.25 18.21
N THR A 520 -14.14 -29.17 17.53
CA THR A 520 -12.91 -29.91 17.86
C THR A 520 -11.83 -28.93 18.32
N MET A 521 -11.36 -29.07 19.53
CA MET A 521 -10.22 -28.36 20.11
C MET A 521 -9.02 -29.31 20.14
N VAL A 522 -7.90 -28.92 19.53
CA VAL A 522 -6.68 -29.76 19.47
C VAL A 522 -5.57 -29.05 20.22
N PHE A 523 -4.93 -29.73 21.17
CA PHE A 523 -3.87 -29.20 22.02
C PHE A 523 -2.59 -30.02 21.88
N PRO A 524 -1.40 -29.39 21.81
CA PRO A 524 -0.11 -30.09 21.76
C PRO A 524 0.19 -30.81 23.08
N ALA A 525 0.79 -32.00 22.98
CA ALA A 525 1.24 -32.73 24.15
C ALA A 525 2.42 -32.01 24.85
N THR A 526 2.50 -32.14 26.16
CA THR A 526 3.60 -31.63 26.97
C THR A 526 4.33 -32.75 27.71
N THR A 527 5.65 -32.66 27.87
CA THR A 527 6.47 -33.59 28.61
C THR A 527 6.75 -33.15 30.05
N ALA A 528 6.23 -31.99 30.49
CA ALA A 528 6.45 -31.46 31.82
C ALA A 528 5.82 -32.37 32.91
N ALA A 529 6.50 -32.58 34.03
CA ALA A 529 5.99 -33.33 35.16
C ALA A 529 4.98 -32.52 35.99
N ALA A 530 3.97 -33.16 36.56
CA ALA A 530 3.01 -32.50 37.44
C ALA A 530 3.62 -32.26 38.82
N ASP A 531 3.58 -31.00 39.30
CA ASP A 531 3.81 -30.71 40.70
C ASP A 531 2.62 -31.21 41.53
N ARG A 532 2.87 -32.19 42.41
CA ARG A 532 1.88 -32.62 43.39
C ARG A 532 1.79 -31.60 44.51
N GLN A 533 0.67 -30.89 44.58
CA GLN A 533 0.28 -30.21 45.82
C GLN A 533 -0.51 -31.20 46.69
N ASP A 534 0.17 -31.76 47.67
CA ASP A 534 -0.47 -32.58 48.74
C ASP A 534 -1.31 -31.65 49.62
N ALA A 535 -2.61 -31.90 49.66
CA ALA A 535 -3.50 -31.32 50.65
C ALA A 535 -3.35 -32.09 51.99
N THR A 536 -2.52 -31.54 52.87
CA THR A 536 -2.46 -32.02 54.26
C THR A 536 -3.60 -31.43 55.06
N GLY A 537 -4.59 -32.25 55.45
CA GLY A 537 -5.62 -31.94 56.43
C GLY A 537 -5.03 -31.82 57.84
N ALA A 538 -4.89 -30.61 58.36
CA ALA A 538 -4.61 -30.33 59.75
C ALA A 538 -5.88 -29.94 60.47
N GLU A 539 -6.14 -30.50 61.69
CA GLU A 539 -7.22 -30.10 62.59
C GLU A 539 -7.08 -28.62 62.96
N ARG A 540 -8.21 -27.88 62.84
CA ARG A 540 -8.24 -26.40 62.92
C ARG A 540 -8.75 -25.95 64.29
N PRO A 541 -8.13 -24.91 64.96
CA PRO A 541 -8.60 -24.40 66.24
C PRO A 541 -9.91 -23.61 66.10
N PRO A 542 -10.77 -23.60 67.12
CA PRO A 542 -12.02 -22.83 67.09
C PRO A 542 -11.75 -21.32 67.05
N LEU A 543 -12.54 -20.60 66.23
CA LEU A 543 -12.42 -19.16 65.98
C LEU A 543 -13.32 -18.31 66.92
N GLU A 544 -14.10 -18.94 67.79
CA GLU A 544 -15.02 -18.25 68.67
C GLU A 544 -14.35 -17.25 69.62
N GLY A 545 -14.81 -15.99 69.63
CA GLY A 545 -14.24 -14.91 70.46
C GLY A 545 -13.04 -14.16 69.86
N LYS A 546 -12.54 -14.55 68.67
CA LYS A 546 -11.41 -13.82 68.02
C LYS A 546 -11.83 -12.44 67.48
N VAL A 547 -10.84 -11.52 67.46
CA VAL A 547 -11.02 -10.15 66.97
C VAL A 547 -10.55 -10.06 65.53
N VAL A 548 -11.47 -9.68 64.61
CA VAL A 548 -11.17 -9.49 63.19
C VAL A 548 -11.24 -8.02 62.84
N LEU A 549 -10.19 -7.51 62.18
CA LEU A 549 -10.15 -6.16 61.58
C LEU A 549 -10.42 -6.30 60.07
N ILE A 550 -11.49 -5.67 59.60
CA ILE A 550 -11.84 -5.61 58.17
C ILE A 550 -11.37 -4.25 57.62
N VAL A 551 -10.65 -4.32 56.50
CA VAL A 551 -10.17 -3.14 55.73
C VAL A 551 -10.83 -3.19 54.36
N GLU A 552 -11.83 -2.35 54.12
CA GLU A 552 -12.67 -2.37 52.90
C GLU A 552 -13.17 -0.94 52.63
N ASP A 553 -12.95 -0.42 51.44
CA ASP A 553 -13.35 0.94 51.08
C ASP A 553 -14.85 1.02 50.73
N ASN A 554 -15.44 -0.04 50.18
CA ASN A 554 -16.87 -0.07 49.87
C ASN A 554 -17.72 -0.25 51.15
N ALA A 555 -18.54 0.73 51.48
CA ALA A 555 -19.34 0.74 52.71
C ALA A 555 -20.32 -0.45 52.76
N ASP A 556 -20.98 -0.81 51.67
CA ASP A 556 -21.99 -1.88 51.62
C ASP A 556 -21.34 -3.25 51.77
N VAL A 557 -20.15 -3.48 51.15
CA VAL A 557 -19.34 -4.73 51.27
C VAL A 557 -18.80 -4.85 52.69
N ARG A 558 -18.31 -3.72 53.27
CA ARG A 558 -17.82 -3.64 54.63
C ARG A 558 -18.90 -4.01 55.66
N ASP A 559 -20.12 -3.44 55.53
CA ASP A 559 -21.25 -3.73 56.40
C ASP A 559 -21.71 -5.21 56.27
N ALA A 560 -21.83 -5.72 55.03
CA ALA A 560 -22.21 -7.11 54.78
C ALA A 560 -21.21 -8.09 55.40
N SER A 561 -19.91 -7.90 55.18
CA SER A 561 -18.85 -8.75 55.72
C SER A 561 -18.74 -8.69 57.22
N SER A 562 -18.91 -7.48 57.81
CA SER A 562 -18.96 -7.29 59.27
C SER A 562 -20.12 -8.03 59.91
N GLN A 563 -21.33 -7.88 59.39
CA GLN A 563 -22.52 -8.59 59.91
C GLN A 563 -22.43 -10.10 59.80
N LEU A 564 -21.81 -10.64 58.75
CA LEU A 564 -21.57 -12.05 58.61
C LEU A 564 -20.65 -12.60 59.70
N LEU A 565 -19.54 -11.94 60.00
CA LEU A 565 -18.61 -12.38 61.01
C LEU A 565 -19.14 -12.19 62.45
N LEU A 566 -19.85 -11.05 62.70
CA LEU A 566 -20.56 -10.84 63.99
C LEU A 566 -21.58 -11.94 64.28
N ALA A 567 -22.27 -12.42 63.25
CA ALA A 567 -23.25 -13.49 63.37
C ALA A 567 -22.62 -14.84 63.75
N GLU A 568 -21.28 -15.06 63.52
CA GLU A 568 -20.50 -16.23 63.94
C GLU A 568 -19.83 -16.07 65.29
N GLY A 569 -20.17 -15.01 66.03
CA GLY A 569 -19.65 -14.80 67.37
C GLY A 569 -18.22 -14.19 67.42
N LEU A 570 -17.74 -13.63 66.32
CA LEU A 570 -16.46 -12.94 66.24
C LEU A 570 -16.61 -11.49 66.65
N ALA A 571 -15.61 -10.87 67.28
CA ALA A 571 -15.54 -9.44 67.48
C ALA A 571 -14.99 -8.77 66.24
N VAL A 572 -15.72 -7.80 65.67
CA VAL A 572 -15.37 -7.16 64.40
C VAL A 572 -15.09 -5.69 64.56
N ARG A 573 -13.98 -5.20 64.04
CA ARG A 573 -13.68 -3.79 63.83
C ARG A 573 -13.51 -3.51 62.36
N VAL A 574 -14.02 -2.39 61.88
CA VAL A 574 -13.97 -2.01 60.47
C VAL A 574 -13.25 -0.69 60.28
N VAL A 575 -12.46 -0.59 59.18
CA VAL A 575 -11.79 0.63 58.73
C VAL A 575 -11.89 0.74 57.20
N GLU A 576 -11.68 1.94 56.66
CA GLU A 576 -11.92 2.23 55.26
C GLU A 576 -10.68 2.06 54.37
N ASP A 577 -9.49 2.18 54.95
CA ASP A 577 -8.22 2.14 54.21
C ASP A 577 -7.07 1.54 55.06
N ALA A 578 -5.97 1.27 54.38
CA ALA A 578 -4.79 0.67 54.96
C ALA A 578 -4.10 1.55 56.03
N HIS A 579 -4.17 2.88 55.90
CA HIS A 579 -3.57 3.79 56.87
C HIS A 579 -4.33 3.81 58.19
N GLN A 580 -5.66 3.77 58.14
CA GLN A 580 -6.50 3.65 59.34
C GLN A 580 -6.26 2.33 60.07
N ALA A 581 -6.06 1.21 59.27
CA ALA A 581 -5.75 -0.08 59.86
C ALA A 581 -4.43 -0.04 60.62
N LEU A 582 -3.37 0.48 60.04
CA LEU A 582 -2.08 0.63 60.67
C LEU A 582 -2.11 1.53 61.88
N ALA A 583 -2.76 2.71 61.77
CA ALA A 583 -2.91 3.64 62.90
C ALA A 583 -3.65 3.01 64.08
N LEU A 584 -4.67 2.21 63.84
CA LEU A 584 -5.42 1.51 64.86
C LEU A 584 -4.56 0.43 65.58
N LEU A 585 -3.80 -0.34 64.82
CA LEU A 585 -2.89 -1.36 65.35
C LEU A 585 -1.70 -0.72 66.11
N ASP A 586 -1.16 0.38 65.62
CA ASP A 586 -0.10 1.15 66.28
C ASP A 586 -0.58 1.79 67.58
N ALA A 587 -1.88 2.13 67.71
CA ALA A 587 -2.49 2.60 68.93
C ALA A 587 -2.77 1.50 69.97
N GLY A 588 -2.36 0.23 69.67
CA GLY A 588 -2.48 -0.90 70.61
C GLY A 588 -3.76 -1.74 70.45
N PHE A 589 -4.53 -1.56 69.36
CA PHE A 589 -5.65 -2.47 69.11
C PHE A 589 -5.18 -3.88 68.83
N ALA A 590 -5.65 -4.84 69.62
CA ALA A 590 -5.32 -6.26 69.44
C ALA A 590 -6.26 -6.92 68.45
N ALA A 591 -5.80 -7.24 67.25
CA ALA A 591 -6.49 -8.03 66.27
C ALA A 591 -5.85 -9.41 66.13
N ASP A 592 -6.65 -10.48 66.11
CA ASP A 592 -6.20 -11.86 65.78
C ASP A 592 -6.06 -12.03 64.28
N CYS A 593 -6.97 -11.45 63.53
CA CYS A 593 -7.02 -11.57 62.08
C CYS A 593 -7.27 -10.21 61.40
N VAL A 594 -6.69 -10.01 60.21
CA VAL A 594 -6.97 -8.86 59.32
C VAL A 594 -7.46 -9.38 57.97
N VAL A 595 -8.62 -8.94 57.56
CA VAL A 595 -9.20 -9.15 56.22
C VAL A 595 -9.13 -7.85 55.45
N SER A 596 -8.37 -7.81 54.37
CA SER A 596 -8.18 -6.56 53.58
C SER A 596 -8.54 -6.75 52.12
N ASP A 597 -9.31 -5.80 51.57
CA ASP A 597 -9.36 -5.71 50.10
C ASP A 597 -7.95 -5.40 49.56
N ILE A 598 -7.63 -5.95 48.41
CA ILE A 598 -6.38 -5.64 47.72
C ILE A 598 -6.44 -4.28 47.04
N VAL A 599 -7.58 -3.96 46.37
CA VAL A 599 -7.73 -2.72 45.60
C VAL A 599 -8.49 -1.71 46.41
N MET A 600 -7.77 -0.78 47.02
CA MET A 600 -8.32 0.30 47.79
C MET A 600 -7.75 1.65 47.30
N PRO A 601 -8.53 2.75 47.37
CA PRO A 601 -8.03 4.06 47.02
C PRO A 601 -6.97 4.53 48.03
N GLY A 602 -5.93 5.22 47.55
CA GLY A 602 -4.87 5.77 48.39
C GLY A 602 -3.47 5.38 47.94
N SER A 603 -2.47 5.70 48.78
CA SER A 603 -1.06 5.43 48.47
C SER A 603 -0.60 4.02 48.85
N MET A 604 -1.45 3.24 49.53
CA MET A 604 -1.15 1.88 50.01
C MET A 604 -2.29 0.93 49.66
N ASP A 605 -1.99 -0.12 48.88
CA ASP A 605 -2.90 -1.21 48.57
C ASP A 605 -2.92 -2.28 49.67
N GLY A 606 -3.85 -3.24 49.58
CA GLY A 606 -3.97 -4.31 50.58
C GLY A 606 -2.75 -5.23 50.62
N VAL A 607 -2.03 -5.43 49.51
CA VAL A 607 -0.81 -6.27 49.46
C VAL A 607 0.31 -5.57 50.24
N ALA A 608 0.49 -4.27 50.04
CA ALA A 608 1.47 -3.49 50.81
C ALA A 608 1.15 -3.46 52.28
N LEU A 609 -0.15 -3.35 52.65
CA LEU A 609 -0.60 -3.44 54.02
C LEU A 609 -0.21 -4.80 54.64
N VAL A 610 -0.53 -5.91 54.00
CA VAL A 610 -0.24 -7.26 54.52
C VAL A 610 1.25 -7.52 54.64
N ARG A 611 2.07 -7.02 53.70
CA ARG A 611 3.54 -7.09 53.81
C ARG A 611 4.03 -6.37 55.07
N MET A 612 3.50 -5.15 55.35
CA MET A 612 3.85 -4.43 56.57
C MET A 612 3.35 -5.11 57.82
N LEU A 613 2.15 -5.69 57.81
CA LEU A 613 1.62 -6.44 58.95
C LEU A 613 2.47 -7.67 59.27
N LYS A 614 2.88 -8.47 58.25
CA LYS A 614 3.77 -9.61 58.46
C LYS A 614 5.12 -9.20 59.05
N ALA A 615 5.66 -8.03 58.70
CA ALA A 615 6.93 -7.55 59.22
C ALA A 615 6.83 -7.00 60.65
N ARG A 616 5.70 -6.30 60.98
CA ARG A 616 5.56 -5.60 62.28
C ARG A 616 4.71 -6.35 63.30
N PHE A 617 3.76 -7.15 62.85
CA PHE A 617 2.78 -7.88 63.67
C PHE A 617 2.66 -9.34 63.19
N PRO A 618 3.72 -10.17 63.25
CA PRO A 618 3.76 -11.51 62.68
C PRO A 618 2.75 -12.50 63.28
N ALA A 619 2.19 -12.19 64.43
CA ALA A 619 1.16 -13.00 65.13
C ALA A 619 -0.26 -12.82 64.50
N ILE A 620 -0.48 -11.74 63.76
CA ILE A 620 -1.78 -11.45 63.15
C ILE A 620 -1.93 -12.26 61.88
N ARG A 621 -2.99 -13.06 61.79
CA ARG A 621 -3.34 -13.75 60.56
C ARG A 621 -3.92 -12.78 59.54
N THR A 622 -3.46 -12.86 58.28
CA THR A 622 -3.87 -11.92 57.24
C THR A 622 -4.53 -12.65 56.09
N VAL A 623 -5.69 -12.16 55.65
CA VAL A 623 -6.43 -12.66 54.49
C VAL A 623 -6.65 -11.47 53.54
N LEU A 624 -6.21 -11.60 52.29
CA LEU A 624 -6.47 -10.66 51.23
C LEU A 624 -7.75 -11.04 50.50
N VAL A 625 -8.53 -10.04 50.10
CA VAL A 625 -9.78 -10.24 49.37
C VAL A 625 -9.73 -9.44 48.07
N THR A 626 -10.17 -9.99 46.96
CA THR A 626 -10.20 -9.27 45.68
C THR A 626 -11.20 -9.85 44.70
N GLY A 627 -11.75 -8.97 43.85
CA GLY A 627 -12.54 -9.35 42.68
C GLY A 627 -11.68 -9.62 41.42
N TYR A 628 -10.38 -9.28 41.46
CA TYR A 628 -9.47 -9.43 40.35
C TYR A 628 -8.65 -10.71 40.44
N SER A 629 -8.72 -11.54 39.41
CA SER A 629 -8.00 -12.81 39.36
C SER A 629 -6.48 -12.63 39.34
N ASP A 630 -5.97 -11.70 38.54
CA ASP A 630 -4.53 -11.48 38.31
C ASP A 630 -3.81 -11.02 39.57
N ILE A 631 -4.48 -10.16 40.36
CA ILE A 631 -3.94 -9.64 41.61
C ILE A 631 -4.00 -10.73 42.68
N ALA A 632 -5.07 -11.53 42.70
CA ALA A 632 -5.20 -12.67 43.59
C ALA A 632 -4.08 -13.69 43.41
N GLU A 633 -3.70 -13.98 42.17
CA GLU A 633 -2.67 -14.95 41.85
C GLU A 633 -1.27 -14.48 42.25
N ARG A 634 -0.92 -13.23 41.94
CA ARG A 634 0.35 -12.63 42.38
C ARG A 634 0.51 -12.63 43.89
N ALA A 635 -0.57 -12.29 44.58
CA ALA A 635 -0.53 -12.32 46.03
C ALA A 635 -0.39 -13.75 46.60
N ARG A 636 -0.95 -14.77 45.95
CA ARG A 636 -0.72 -16.19 46.34
C ARG A 636 0.70 -16.65 46.04
N GLU A 637 1.27 -16.27 44.90
CA GLU A 637 2.68 -16.56 44.57
C GLU A 637 3.65 -15.99 45.63
N GLU A 638 3.28 -14.84 46.24
CA GLU A 638 4.02 -14.26 47.37
C GLU A 638 3.73 -14.98 48.72
N GLY A 639 2.92 -16.02 48.73
CA GLY A 639 2.60 -16.79 49.94
C GLY A 639 1.55 -16.13 50.84
N PHE A 640 0.65 -15.30 50.28
CA PHE A 640 -0.48 -14.73 50.99
C PHE A 640 -1.76 -15.57 50.83
N THR A 641 -2.55 -15.63 51.91
CA THR A 641 -3.91 -16.20 51.83
C THR A 641 -4.82 -15.23 51.10
N VAL A 642 -5.40 -15.64 49.94
CA VAL A 642 -6.24 -14.76 49.10
C VAL A 642 -7.59 -15.41 48.85
N LEU A 643 -8.66 -14.69 49.20
CA LEU A 643 -10.05 -15.05 48.95
C LEU A 643 -10.64 -14.22 47.81
N ARG A 644 -11.37 -14.85 46.90
CA ARG A 644 -12.00 -14.17 45.77
C ARG A 644 -13.40 -13.67 46.10
N LYS A 645 -13.72 -12.42 45.71
CA LYS A 645 -15.10 -11.89 45.73
C LYS A 645 -15.85 -12.38 44.48
N PRO A 646 -17.13 -12.79 44.61
CA PRO A 646 -17.85 -12.95 45.85
C PRO A 646 -17.45 -14.25 46.57
N TYR A 647 -17.35 -14.20 47.90
CA TYR A 647 -17.09 -15.35 48.78
C TYR A 647 -18.27 -15.58 49.70
N ASP A 648 -18.45 -16.83 50.08
CA ASP A 648 -19.47 -17.21 51.08
C ASP A 648 -18.84 -17.27 52.50
N LEU A 649 -19.69 -17.39 53.50
CA LEU A 649 -19.28 -17.43 54.87
C LEU A 649 -18.32 -18.59 55.18
N ALA A 650 -18.56 -19.77 54.60
CA ALA A 650 -17.76 -20.97 54.84
C ALA A 650 -16.32 -20.74 54.35
N SER A 651 -16.16 -20.20 53.14
CA SER A 651 -14.84 -19.86 52.55
C SER A 651 -14.10 -18.79 53.37
N LEU A 652 -14.81 -17.76 53.89
CA LEU A 652 -14.22 -16.73 54.72
C LEU A 652 -13.72 -17.31 56.06
N MET A 653 -14.55 -18.13 56.71
CA MET A 653 -14.21 -18.82 57.96
C MET A 653 -13.01 -19.77 57.79
N GLU A 654 -12.98 -20.48 56.67
CA GLU A 654 -11.86 -21.33 56.30
C GLU A 654 -10.55 -20.51 56.10
N ALA A 655 -10.61 -19.38 55.48
CA ALA A 655 -9.42 -18.52 55.29
C ALA A 655 -8.92 -17.91 56.62
N LEU A 656 -9.80 -17.71 57.59
CA LEU A 656 -9.49 -17.14 58.93
C LEU A 656 -9.04 -18.24 59.91
N SER A 657 -9.40 -19.48 59.75
CA SER A 657 -8.98 -20.63 60.56
C SER A 657 -7.59 -21.17 60.12
#